data_18de06f442722ffdb4b6a70e0043d25d
#
_entry.id   18de06f442722ffdb4b6a70e0043d25d
#
_cell.length_a   1.000
_cell.length_b   1.000
_cell.length_c   1.000
_cell.angle_alpha   90.00
_cell.angle_beta   90.00
_cell.angle_gamma   90.00
#
_symmetry.space_group_name_H-M   'P 1'
#
loop_
_entity.id
_entity.type
_entity.pdbx_description
1 polymer ?
#
loop_
_entity_poly.entity_id
_entity_poly.type
_entity_poly.pdbx_seq_one_letter_code
_entity_poly.pdbx_strand_id
1 'polypeptide(L)'
;MGQHVTGSSEWRLRLEGLELSLALEGRTHRVNVEDEATYRVNAGTFWTDITFHPGQSRELKADGLPNAQGAALVQALSVALTEKRLREDVTFLKGEQRTIDTWLDHKAEQERACSDQRRWFTHEQQADVLAARAQVDPAALRARLKKPGVAARLGAAAQAIERSLAAWEDDHRPAWAALNAAHVERELVASKDLLDRVESKPLTPEQARAVVCFDNRVQVVASAGSGKTSTMVAKAAYAIHRGFVDPKRVVLLAFNKPAAEELKERATQAFGRLGMTDVQVEASTFHALGLSLIGKATGEKPDIPEWATEAAQGVRKLTEIVDDLKDRSLTFRHQWDLFRFVFGRDLPAFGASEPTDVWDAQGKGALVTNRGERVKSVEEVMIANLLFLNGVDYRYEDPYPHRTADETHRQYKPDFYYPDLDLFHEHFALDADGMPPTHFDGYLDGVIWKRQLHADKGTALFETTSHGLRCGDDLDRLRRELTALGLVLDPNPDRQIPSEGQKPMEAIELIGLVRTFMSHAKSNGLNASDLQTRLDAMPTNTFKLRHQAFLDIAVPVMAAWDQALAAEDGIDFEDMVNLAAAHLESGRVESPYDLVMADEFQDASRARARLCRALVQDKGRFFFAVGDDWQSINRFAGADVSVMTSFRQWFGHGQVLKLEQTFRCPQALCDVSSAFVSKNRGQIAKRVHSATPAQGPVLQAFQVDSKEQLADAIDRFVVTLAEGVRDGTSLPGRNGKLSVYILGRYNADRQYVPLRQNRFNRWVDVSFLTIHRSKGSEADYVILPEMISAPRRRSFPNTRADDPVLALAMPEGDTFPLGEERRLFYVALTRARRSVAMFTVRGQCSTFLRELEDDRAVVITDTDGQAIKEASCPACKQGVLVLRTGPYGEFRSCSNFPVCNYKPKWRGEEVPSVAKQHTTTSMPAQTRNGSRSTASAAPNLANPPRLSSTRQNPKSPQGHP
;
A
#
# COMPACT_ATOMS: atom_id res chain seq x y z
N MET A 1 36.07 -75.31 22.26
CA MET A 1 36.53 -76.50 21.61
C MET A 1 35.39 -77.08 20.83
N GLY A 2 35.53 -77.25 19.58
CA GLY A 2 34.77 -78.28 18.97
C GLY A 2 35.25 -79.69 19.49
N GLN A 3 35.78 -79.77 20.69
CA GLN A 3 36.20 -81.04 21.27
C GLN A 3 35.27 -81.36 22.43
N HIS A 4 34.65 -82.51 22.30
CA HIS A 4 34.02 -83.09 23.44
C HIS A 4 35.17 -83.47 24.42
N VAL A 5 35.23 -82.73 25.49
CA VAL A 5 36.16 -83.17 26.59
C VAL A 5 35.42 -84.20 27.40
N THR A 6 35.54 -85.45 26.93
CA THR A 6 35.10 -86.58 27.73
C THR A 6 36.16 -86.94 28.73
N GLY A 7 36.02 -86.48 29.92
CA GLY A 7 36.49 -87.16 31.05
C GLY A 7 37.83 -86.85 31.71
N SER A 8 38.60 -85.86 31.36
CA SER A 8 39.87 -85.61 32.10
C SER A 8 40.41 -84.15 32.07
N SER A 9 39.75 -83.20 31.44
CA SER A 9 40.22 -81.79 31.50
C SER A 9 39.28 -80.93 32.37
N GLU A 10 39.87 -80.45 33.47
CA GLU A 10 39.17 -79.46 34.26
C GLU A 10 39.03 -78.11 33.48
N TRP A 11 37.84 -77.64 33.34
CA TRP A 11 37.59 -76.30 32.85
C TRP A 11 36.84 -75.44 33.85
N ARG A 12 37.03 -74.09 33.78
CA ARG A 12 36.39 -73.19 34.68
C ARG A 12 35.84 -72.04 33.87
N LEU A 13 34.54 -71.84 34.03
CA LEU A 13 33.84 -70.67 33.41
C LEU A 13 33.70 -69.54 34.44
N ARG A 14 33.99 -68.34 34.07
CA ARG A 14 33.83 -67.12 34.88
C ARG A 14 33.23 -66.01 34.12
N LEU A 15 32.27 -65.39 34.69
CA LEU A 15 31.69 -64.13 34.17
C LEU A 15 32.12 -62.95 35.06
N GLU A 16 32.89 -62.06 34.55
CA GLU A 16 33.29 -60.81 35.22
C GLU A 16 32.83 -59.60 34.42
N GLY A 17 31.84 -58.93 34.93
CA GLY A 17 31.18 -57.78 34.14
C GLY A 17 30.64 -58.36 32.85
N LEU A 18 31.18 -57.92 31.69
CA LEU A 18 30.75 -58.36 30.35
C LEU A 18 31.75 -59.35 29.70
N GLU A 19 32.75 -59.75 30.39
CA GLU A 19 33.71 -60.73 29.89
C GLU A 19 33.34 -62.12 30.38
N LEU A 20 33.01 -62.99 29.47
CA LEU A 20 32.88 -64.42 29.74
C LEU A 20 34.17 -65.08 29.38
N SER A 21 34.82 -65.72 30.37
CA SER A 21 36.06 -66.36 30.22
C SER A 21 35.99 -67.90 30.52
N LEU A 22 36.62 -68.72 29.68
CA LEU A 22 36.74 -70.14 29.81
C LEU A 22 38.22 -70.47 29.98
N ALA A 23 38.56 -70.92 31.17
CA ALA A 23 39.91 -71.46 31.43
C ALA A 23 39.89 -72.93 31.14
N LEU A 24 40.72 -73.40 30.25
CA LEU A 24 40.86 -74.77 29.83
C LEU A 24 42.37 -75.09 29.59
N GLU A 25 42.91 -76.14 30.23
CA GLU A 25 44.30 -76.61 30.04
C GLU A 25 45.32 -75.41 30.12
N GLY A 26 45.19 -74.60 31.12
CA GLY A 26 46.14 -73.52 31.35
C GLY A 26 45.99 -72.28 30.40
N ARG A 27 45.07 -72.35 29.48
CA ARG A 27 44.74 -71.22 28.54
C ARG A 27 43.37 -70.63 28.93
N THR A 28 43.27 -69.32 28.83
CA THR A 28 42.00 -68.60 29.07
C THR A 28 41.50 -68.00 27.78
N HIS A 29 40.32 -68.44 27.35
CA HIS A 29 39.59 -67.87 26.20
C HIS A 29 38.59 -66.91 26.74
N ARG A 30 38.44 -65.70 26.06
CA ARG A 30 37.59 -64.65 26.52
C ARG A 30 36.71 -64.19 25.38
N VAL A 31 35.43 -63.91 25.69
CA VAL A 31 34.48 -63.30 24.76
C VAL A 31 33.75 -62.18 25.49
N ASN A 32 33.39 -61.13 24.76
CA ASN A 32 32.52 -60.15 25.29
C ASN A 32 31.04 -60.59 25.08
N VAL A 33 30.27 -60.59 26.14
CA VAL A 33 28.88 -61.08 26.14
C VAL A 33 27.95 -60.20 25.35
N GLU A 34 28.38 -58.99 24.95
CA GLU A 34 27.61 -58.09 24.03
C GLU A 34 27.59 -58.64 22.60
N ASP A 35 28.61 -59.34 22.21
CA ASP A 35 28.66 -59.89 20.86
C ASP A 35 28.12 -61.33 20.92
N GLU A 36 26.79 -61.43 20.80
CA GLU A 36 26.06 -62.70 20.83
C GLU A 36 26.54 -63.68 19.75
N ALA A 37 27.27 -63.24 18.74
CA ALA A 37 27.87 -64.05 17.71
C ALA A 37 29.14 -64.77 18.21
N THR A 38 29.75 -64.33 19.32
CA THR A 38 30.98 -64.84 19.85
C THR A 38 30.81 -65.97 20.88
N TYR A 39 29.58 -66.17 21.34
CA TYR A 39 29.27 -67.28 22.25
C TYR A 39 27.83 -67.78 21.99
N ARG A 40 27.58 -69.03 22.38
CA ARG A 40 26.29 -69.68 22.37
C ARG A 40 26.15 -70.60 23.57
N VAL A 41 25.00 -70.47 24.25
CA VAL A 41 24.64 -71.32 25.39
C VAL A 41 23.43 -72.17 24.98
N ASN A 42 23.61 -73.52 24.90
CA ASN A 42 22.52 -74.37 24.45
C ASN A 42 22.19 -75.35 25.61
N ALA A 43 21.00 -75.36 26.13
CA ALA A 43 20.50 -76.27 27.09
C ALA A 43 20.12 -77.60 26.41
N GLY A 44 20.80 -78.68 26.72
CA GLY A 44 20.42 -80.03 26.31
C GLY A 44 19.50 -80.68 27.32
N THR A 45 19.26 -82.04 27.14
CA THR A 45 18.34 -82.80 28.02
C THR A 45 18.88 -82.89 29.41
N PHE A 46 20.20 -83.10 29.60
CA PHE A 46 20.85 -83.23 30.89
C PHE A 46 21.92 -82.19 31.20
N TRP A 47 22.55 -81.67 30.14
CA TRP A 47 23.68 -80.73 30.22
C TRP A 47 23.49 -79.58 29.36
N THR A 48 24.08 -78.48 29.76
CA THR A 48 24.13 -77.22 28.96
C THR A 48 25.50 -77.11 28.31
N ASP A 49 25.51 -76.85 26.99
CA ASP A 49 26.73 -76.64 26.21
C ASP A 49 26.99 -75.12 26.05
N ILE A 50 28.26 -74.76 26.12
CA ILE A 50 28.69 -73.37 25.85
C ILE A 50 29.67 -73.40 24.69
N THR A 51 29.40 -72.67 23.63
CA THR A 51 30.29 -72.60 22.47
C THR A 51 30.84 -71.17 22.38
N PHE A 52 32.15 -71.06 22.32
CA PHE A 52 32.89 -69.83 22.03
C PHE A 52 33.19 -69.79 20.54
N HIS A 53 32.98 -68.62 19.91
CA HIS A 53 33.19 -68.38 18.49
C HIS A 53 32.49 -69.38 17.56
N PRO A 54 31.19 -69.63 17.70
CA PRO A 54 30.47 -70.67 16.96
C PRO A 54 30.57 -70.38 15.43
N GLY A 55 30.86 -71.50 14.70
CA GLY A 55 31.04 -71.45 13.23
C GLY A 55 32.34 -70.82 12.73
N GLN A 56 33.29 -70.52 13.60
CA GLN A 56 34.61 -70.00 13.23
C GLN A 56 35.69 -71.08 13.36
N SER A 57 36.81 -70.84 12.66
CA SER A 57 37.98 -71.79 12.74
C SER A 57 38.54 -71.95 14.14
N ARG A 58 38.24 -71.04 15.04
CA ARG A 58 38.61 -71.03 16.44
C ARG A 58 37.49 -71.44 17.40
N GLU A 59 36.49 -72.16 16.90
CA GLU A 59 35.34 -72.55 17.69
C GLU A 59 35.80 -73.46 18.82
N LEU A 60 35.33 -73.13 20.05
CA LEU A 60 35.54 -73.89 21.24
C LEU A 60 34.20 -74.28 21.88
N LYS A 61 33.95 -75.57 22.07
CA LYS A 61 32.75 -76.01 22.74
C LYS A 61 33.16 -76.67 24.12
N ALA A 62 32.54 -76.11 25.18
CA ALA A 62 32.57 -76.72 26.51
C ALA A 62 31.23 -77.35 26.81
N ASP A 63 31.16 -78.64 27.09
CA ASP A 63 29.96 -79.39 27.42
C ASP A 63 30.02 -79.89 28.86
N GLY A 64 28.94 -80.46 29.38
CA GLY A 64 28.89 -81.04 30.72
C GLY A 64 28.54 -80.04 31.84
N LEU A 65 28.10 -78.87 31.54
CA LEU A 65 27.57 -77.94 32.56
C LEU A 65 26.18 -78.42 32.99
N PRO A 66 25.94 -78.76 34.32
CA PRO A 66 24.59 -79.13 34.78
C PRO A 66 23.57 -78.07 34.39
N ASN A 67 22.38 -78.45 33.89
CA ASN A 67 21.35 -77.56 33.42
C ASN A 67 20.94 -76.46 34.46
N ALA A 68 21.00 -76.84 35.77
CA ALA A 68 20.79 -75.83 36.81
C ALA A 68 21.85 -74.71 36.81
N GLN A 69 23.12 -75.06 36.54
CA GLN A 69 24.23 -74.10 36.43
C GLN A 69 24.20 -73.40 35.08
N GLY A 70 23.72 -74.03 34.01
CA GLY A 70 23.48 -73.47 32.73
C GLY A 70 22.39 -72.36 32.80
N ALA A 71 21.29 -72.67 33.45
CA ALA A 71 20.23 -71.72 33.74
C ALA A 71 20.72 -70.51 34.56
N ALA A 72 21.52 -70.74 35.58
CA ALA A 72 22.16 -69.74 36.41
C ALA A 72 23.09 -68.82 35.55
N LEU A 73 23.84 -69.43 34.60
CA LEU A 73 24.72 -68.72 33.67
C LEU A 73 23.91 -67.85 32.77
N VAL A 74 22.84 -68.35 32.12
CA VAL A 74 21.94 -67.54 31.25
C VAL A 74 21.34 -66.39 32.02
N GLN A 75 20.92 -66.65 33.25
CA GLN A 75 20.41 -65.58 34.13
C GLN A 75 21.49 -64.54 34.45
N ALA A 76 22.74 -65.00 34.78
CA ALA A 76 23.84 -64.09 35.08
C ALA A 76 24.24 -63.23 33.86
N LEU A 77 24.24 -63.81 32.65
CA LEU A 77 24.48 -63.13 31.39
C LEU A 77 23.40 -62.08 31.15
N SER A 78 22.14 -62.45 31.31
CA SER A 78 20.99 -61.50 31.16
C SER A 78 21.09 -60.37 32.17
N VAL A 79 21.45 -60.64 33.40
CA VAL A 79 21.66 -59.64 34.47
C VAL A 79 22.82 -58.70 34.08
N ALA A 80 23.96 -59.25 33.61
CA ALA A 80 25.12 -58.44 33.23
C ALA A 80 24.81 -57.53 32.06
N LEU A 81 24.11 -58.00 31.03
CA LEU A 81 23.66 -57.17 29.89
C LEU A 81 22.62 -56.10 30.31
N THR A 82 21.70 -56.47 31.17
CA THR A 82 20.72 -55.56 31.71
C THR A 82 21.39 -54.47 32.55
N GLU A 83 22.29 -54.81 33.39
CA GLU A 83 23.06 -53.88 34.22
C GLU A 83 23.91 -52.93 33.38
N LYS A 84 24.50 -53.39 32.27
CA LYS A 84 25.20 -52.56 31.33
C LYS A 84 24.25 -51.55 30.65
N ARG A 85 23.14 -52.05 30.08
CA ARG A 85 22.14 -51.19 29.44
C ARG A 85 21.62 -50.11 30.39
N LEU A 86 21.39 -50.45 31.63
CA LEU A 86 21.01 -49.50 32.67
C LEU A 86 22.08 -48.44 32.91
N ARG A 87 23.38 -48.84 32.99
CA ARG A 87 24.48 -47.86 33.12
C ARG A 87 24.59 -46.93 31.91
N GLU A 88 24.44 -47.48 30.71
CA GLU A 88 24.47 -46.68 29.48
C GLU A 88 23.30 -45.69 29.40
N ASP A 89 22.09 -46.16 29.69
CA ASP A 89 20.93 -45.29 29.75
C ASP A 89 21.10 -44.18 30.80
N VAL A 90 21.61 -44.46 31.96
CA VAL A 90 21.90 -43.50 33.03
C VAL A 90 23.00 -42.52 32.61
N THR A 91 24.06 -43.00 31.97
CA THR A 91 25.19 -42.18 31.51
C THR A 91 24.71 -41.24 30.38
N PHE A 92 23.96 -41.77 29.43
CA PHE A 92 23.32 -40.97 28.35
C PHE A 92 22.42 -39.89 28.92
N LEU A 93 21.48 -40.24 29.80
CA LEU A 93 20.53 -39.30 30.38
C LEU A 93 21.23 -38.19 31.18
N LYS A 94 22.27 -38.50 31.93
CA LYS A 94 23.10 -37.52 32.63
C LYS A 94 23.90 -36.63 31.68
N GLY A 95 24.35 -37.18 30.55
CA GLY A 95 25.02 -36.44 29.48
C GLY A 95 24.09 -35.40 28.86
N GLU A 96 22.93 -35.88 28.42
CA GLU A 96 21.92 -35.01 27.82
C GLU A 96 21.43 -33.94 28.82
N GLN A 97 21.23 -34.29 30.09
CA GLN A 97 20.89 -33.31 31.12
C GLN A 97 21.94 -32.19 31.20
N ARG A 98 23.24 -32.55 31.24
CA ARG A 98 24.30 -31.51 31.28
C ARG A 98 24.27 -30.60 30.07
N THR A 99 24.00 -31.14 28.90
CA THR A 99 23.87 -30.36 27.65
C THR A 99 22.71 -29.39 27.76
N ILE A 100 21.54 -29.81 28.26
CA ILE A 100 20.39 -28.98 28.51
C ILE A 100 20.72 -27.91 29.56
N ASP A 101 21.26 -28.29 30.70
CA ASP A 101 21.56 -27.39 31.81
C ASP A 101 22.58 -26.31 31.40
N THR A 102 23.60 -26.67 30.59
CA THR A 102 24.57 -25.70 30.05
C THR A 102 23.89 -24.65 29.21
N TRP A 103 22.92 -25.04 28.37
CA TRP A 103 22.15 -24.07 27.58
C TRP A 103 21.21 -23.19 28.44
N LEU A 104 20.55 -23.81 29.46
CA LEU A 104 19.71 -23.07 30.40
C LEU A 104 20.52 -22.07 31.23
N ASP A 105 21.72 -22.42 31.65
CA ASP A 105 22.64 -21.52 32.34
C ASP A 105 23.09 -20.36 31.47
N HIS A 106 23.46 -20.65 30.24
CA HIS A 106 23.77 -19.61 29.23
C HIS A 106 22.60 -18.65 29.02
N LYS A 107 21.38 -19.18 28.83
CA LYS A 107 20.16 -18.37 28.75
C LYS A 107 19.98 -17.47 29.99
N ALA A 108 20.09 -18.03 31.17
CA ALA A 108 19.94 -17.32 32.43
C ALA A 108 21.04 -16.25 32.65
N GLU A 109 22.24 -16.49 32.14
CA GLU A 109 23.33 -15.50 32.15
C GLU A 109 23.02 -14.30 31.24
N GLN A 110 22.53 -14.55 30.00
CA GLN A 110 22.14 -13.48 29.07
C GLN A 110 21.00 -12.62 29.65
N GLU A 111 19.99 -13.26 30.26
CA GLU A 111 18.87 -12.56 30.92
C GLU A 111 19.36 -11.69 32.08
N ARG A 112 20.25 -12.24 32.95
CA ARG A 112 20.86 -11.50 34.06
C ARG A 112 21.71 -10.34 33.58
N ALA A 113 22.56 -10.56 32.59
CA ALA A 113 23.42 -9.53 32.01
C ALA A 113 22.60 -8.33 31.49
N CYS A 114 21.49 -8.57 30.77
CA CYS A 114 20.59 -7.53 30.33
C CYS A 114 19.93 -6.80 31.51
N SER A 115 19.50 -7.53 32.53
CA SER A 115 18.86 -6.94 33.71
C SER A 115 19.83 -6.07 34.49
N ASP A 116 21.07 -6.56 34.74
CA ASP A 116 22.10 -5.86 35.55
C ASP A 116 22.61 -4.60 34.83
N GLN A 117 22.77 -4.66 33.51
CA GLN A 117 23.14 -3.53 32.68
C GLN A 117 21.97 -2.58 32.41
N ARG A 118 20.77 -2.92 32.87
CA ARG A 118 19.53 -2.17 32.60
C ARG A 118 19.34 -1.97 31.11
N ARG A 119 19.42 -3.04 30.33
CA ARG A 119 19.21 -3.08 28.88
C ARG A 119 17.97 -3.89 28.55
N TRP A 120 17.37 -3.53 27.43
CA TRP A 120 16.34 -4.34 26.80
C TRP A 120 16.91 -5.67 26.32
N PHE A 121 16.24 -6.78 26.61
CA PHE A 121 16.61 -8.07 26.05
C PHE A 121 16.05 -8.14 24.63
N THR A 122 16.93 -7.85 23.65
CA THR A 122 16.52 -7.60 22.27
C THR A 122 16.09 -8.88 21.56
N HIS A 123 15.31 -8.72 20.49
CA HIS A 123 14.87 -9.85 19.68
C HIS A 123 16.04 -10.64 19.07
N GLU A 124 17.11 -9.97 18.65
CA GLU A 124 18.32 -10.63 18.16
C GLU A 124 18.98 -11.49 19.25
N GLN A 125 19.13 -10.97 20.46
CA GLN A 125 19.64 -11.74 21.58
C GLN A 125 18.76 -12.96 21.91
N GLN A 126 17.43 -12.78 21.88
CA GLN A 126 16.48 -13.87 22.06
C GLN A 126 16.64 -14.92 20.96
N ALA A 127 16.81 -14.50 19.71
CA ALA A 127 17.03 -15.39 18.57
C ALA A 127 18.38 -16.14 18.70
N ASP A 128 19.44 -15.45 19.15
CA ASP A 128 20.75 -16.07 19.36
C ASP A 128 20.71 -17.13 20.47
N VAL A 129 20.02 -16.85 21.58
CA VAL A 129 19.79 -17.84 22.64
C VAL A 129 19.03 -19.07 22.13
N LEU A 130 18.00 -18.85 21.30
CA LEU A 130 17.23 -19.94 20.70
C LEU A 130 18.05 -20.71 19.65
N ALA A 131 18.87 -20.04 18.86
CA ALA A 131 19.75 -20.68 17.87
C ALA A 131 20.81 -21.55 18.53
N ALA A 132 21.30 -21.15 19.72
CA ALA A 132 22.24 -21.91 20.52
C ALA A 132 21.60 -23.07 21.33
N ARG A 133 20.30 -23.29 21.18
CA ARG A 133 19.53 -24.28 21.91
C ARG A 133 20.09 -25.69 21.64
N ALA A 134 20.33 -26.41 22.70
CA ALA A 134 20.81 -27.79 22.62
C ALA A 134 19.87 -28.66 21.76
N GLN A 135 20.47 -29.44 20.87
CA GLN A 135 19.72 -30.40 20.04
C GLN A 135 19.54 -31.71 20.85
N VAL A 136 18.35 -31.91 21.38
CA VAL A 136 17.96 -33.09 22.13
C VAL A 136 16.65 -33.68 21.60
N ASP A 137 16.48 -35.00 21.78
CA ASP A 137 15.20 -35.67 21.48
C ASP A 137 14.42 -35.93 22.77
N PRO A 138 13.42 -35.13 23.10
CA PRO A 138 12.62 -35.26 24.32
C PRO A 138 11.89 -36.59 24.41
N ALA A 139 11.45 -37.13 23.28
CA ALA A 139 10.72 -38.41 23.26
C ALA A 139 11.66 -39.57 23.60
N ALA A 140 12.87 -39.57 23.02
CA ALA A 140 13.88 -40.57 23.34
C ALA A 140 14.33 -40.49 24.80
N LEU A 141 14.53 -39.31 25.35
CA LEU A 141 14.89 -39.10 26.76
C LEU A 141 13.81 -39.64 27.69
N ARG A 142 12.55 -39.29 27.47
CA ARG A 142 11.42 -39.78 28.28
C ARG A 142 11.22 -41.29 28.14
N ALA A 143 11.41 -41.85 26.95
CA ALA A 143 11.35 -43.28 26.72
C ALA A 143 12.42 -44.02 27.53
N ARG A 144 13.64 -43.48 27.59
CA ARG A 144 14.71 -44.07 28.43
C ARG A 144 14.45 -43.93 29.92
N LEU A 145 13.95 -42.79 30.41
CA LEU A 145 13.57 -42.55 31.80
C LEU A 145 12.49 -43.53 32.27
N LYS A 146 11.58 -43.97 31.40
CA LYS A 146 10.50 -44.92 31.70
C LYS A 146 10.96 -46.37 31.71
N LYS A 147 12.20 -46.69 31.28
CA LYS A 147 12.70 -48.08 31.30
C LYS A 147 12.79 -48.59 32.74
N PRO A 148 12.42 -49.86 32.98
CA PRO A 148 12.52 -50.48 34.29
C PRO A 148 13.95 -50.37 34.88
N GLY A 149 14.03 -49.93 36.14
CA GLY A 149 15.31 -49.78 36.85
C GLY A 149 16.08 -48.49 36.62
N VAL A 150 15.87 -47.77 35.49
CA VAL A 150 16.59 -46.49 35.18
C VAL A 150 16.25 -45.42 36.20
N ALA A 151 14.97 -45.18 36.44
CA ALA A 151 14.52 -44.16 37.40
C ALA A 151 15.00 -44.48 38.84
N ALA A 152 14.97 -45.76 39.27
CA ALA A 152 15.48 -46.18 40.56
C ALA A 152 16.98 -45.92 40.70
N ARG A 153 17.76 -46.20 39.65
CA ARG A 153 19.21 -45.97 39.62
C ARG A 153 19.61 -44.50 39.59
N LEU A 154 18.80 -43.66 38.93
CA LEU A 154 19.00 -42.22 38.93
C LEU A 154 18.61 -41.59 40.26
N GLY A 155 17.62 -42.11 40.96
CA GLY A 155 17.12 -41.54 42.20
C GLY A 155 16.62 -40.12 42.00
N ALA A 156 17.07 -39.17 42.80
CA ALA A 156 16.69 -37.76 42.70
C ALA A 156 17.06 -37.11 41.34
N ALA A 157 18.08 -37.66 40.65
CA ALA A 157 18.48 -37.14 39.35
C ALA A 157 17.41 -37.37 38.26
N ALA A 158 16.53 -38.34 38.37
CA ALA A 158 15.44 -38.56 37.42
C ALA A 158 14.48 -37.37 37.38
N GLN A 159 14.11 -36.85 38.54
CA GLN A 159 13.26 -35.64 38.64
C GLN A 159 14.00 -34.38 38.18
N ALA A 160 15.32 -34.31 38.38
CA ALA A 160 16.12 -33.18 37.88
C ALA A 160 16.14 -33.19 36.34
N ILE A 161 16.34 -34.34 35.69
CA ILE A 161 16.30 -34.50 34.23
C ILE A 161 14.95 -34.08 33.68
N GLU A 162 13.83 -34.51 34.29
CA GLU A 162 12.49 -34.12 33.86
C GLU A 162 12.27 -32.60 34.01
N ARG A 163 12.77 -31.96 35.07
CA ARG A 163 12.68 -30.49 35.24
C ARG A 163 13.52 -29.74 34.21
N SER A 164 14.76 -30.18 33.94
CA SER A 164 15.61 -29.58 32.93
C SER A 164 14.99 -29.73 31.55
N LEU A 165 14.41 -30.89 31.24
CA LEU A 165 13.72 -31.13 29.98
C LEU A 165 12.46 -30.25 29.83
N ALA A 166 11.65 -30.17 30.86
CA ALA A 166 10.46 -29.30 30.85
C ALA A 166 10.86 -27.83 30.66
N ALA A 167 11.89 -27.36 31.35
CA ALA A 167 12.41 -25.99 31.18
C ALA A 167 12.99 -25.78 29.78
N TRP A 168 13.60 -26.80 29.17
CA TRP A 168 14.09 -26.72 27.80
C TRP A 168 12.96 -26.68 26.78
N GLU A 169 11.85 -27.40 26.98
CA GLU A 169 10.69 -27.43 26.09
C GLU A 169 9.84 -26.15 26.16
N ASP A 170 9.94 -25.39 27.22
CA ASP A 170 9.10 -24.23 27.47
C ASP A 170 9.23 -23.15 26.37
N ASP A 171 8.14 -22.40 26.12
CA ASP A 171 8.19 -21.18 25.33
C ASP A 171 8.68 -20.03 26.19
N HIS A 172 9.94 -19.66 26.02
CA HIS A 172 10.58 -18.60 26.80
C HIS A 172 10.12 -17.18 26.44
N ARG A 173 9.42 -16.98 25.31
CA ARG A 173 9.01 -15.64 24.85
C ARG A 173 8.13 -14.89 25.85
N PRO A 174 7.14 -15.51 26.51
CA PRO A 174 6.36 -14.82 27.54
C PRO A 174 7.21 -14.34 28.74
N ALA A 175 8.20 -15.15 29.16
CA ALA A 175 9.10 -14.76 30.24
C ALA A 175 10.00 -13.59 29.83
N TRP A 176 10.51 -13.59 28.59
CA TRP A 176 11.29 -12.47 28.05
C TRP A 176 10.45 -11.20 27.86
N ALA A 177 9.20 -11.35 27.46
CA ALA A 177 8.27 -10.22 27.41
C ALA A 177 8.05 -9.61 28.81
N ALA A 178 7.89 -10.46 29.84
CA ALA A 178 7.78 -9.99 31.24
C ALA A 178 9.07 -9.33 31.73
N LEU A 179 10.25 -9.87 31.37
CA LEU A 179 11.56 -9.28 31.66
C LEU A 179 11.67 -7.87 31.07
N ASN A 180 11.30 -7.71 29.80
CA ASN A 180 11.30 -6.42 29.11
C ASN A 180 10.26 -5.46 29.68
N ALA A 181 9.08 -5.94 30.08
CA ALA A 181 8.07 -5.10 30.75
C ALA A 181 8.60 -4.58 32.09
N ALA A 182 9.24 -5.43 32.90
CA ALA A 182 9.86 -5.01 34.14
C ALA A 182 11.03 -4.04 33.91
N HIS A 183 11.78 -4.20 32.82
CA HIS A 183 12.81 -3.24 32.40
C HIS A 183 12.19 -1.86 32.12
N VAL A 184 11.08 -1.80 31.37
CA VAL A 184 10.38 -0.52 31.07
C VAL A 184 10.02 0.21 32.35
N GLU A 185 9.38 -0.47 33.33
CA GLU A 185 8.97 0.18 34.58
C GLU A 185 10.18 0.70 35.35
N ARG A 186 11.27 -0.04 35.42
CA ARG A 186 12.52 0.39 36.05
C ARG A 186 13.14 1.62 35.36
N GLU A 187 13.17 1.62 34.01
CA GLU A 187 13.74 2.71 33.25
C GLU A 187 12.88 3.98 33.27
N LEU A 188 11.57 3.87 33.30
CA LEU A 188 10.68 5.02 33.48
C LEU A 188 10.95 5.78 34.76
N VAL A 189 11.28 5.07 35.86
CA VAL A 189 11.67 5.67 37.13
C VAL A 189 13.09 6.22 37.09
N ALA A 190 14.03 5.43 36.60
CA ALA A 190 15.44 5.78 36.63
C ALA A 190 15.84 6.89 35.66
N SER A 191 15.14 7.02 34.53
CA SER A 191 15.36 8.05 33.53
C SER A 191 14.34 9.19 33.61
N LYS A 192 13.58 9.29 34.69
CA LYS A 192 12.50 10.27 34.85
C LYS A 192 12.95 11.71 34.57
N ASP A 193 14.09 12.14 35.11
CA ASP A 193 14.62 13.50 34.91
C ASP A 193 14.84 13.78 33.40
N LEU A 194 15.41 12.84 32.65
CA LEU A 194 15.58 12.98 31.22
C LEU A 194 14.22 13.08 30.52
N LEU A 195 13.28 12.15 30.79
CA LEU A 195 11.98 12.08 30.18
C LEU A 195 11.10 13.31 30.43
N ASP A 196 11.28 13.95 31.61
CA ASP A 196 10.58 15.17 31.99
C ASP A 196 11.18 16.42 31.32
N ARG A 197 12.49 16.45 31.02
CA ARG A 197 13.23 17.65 30.59
C ARG A 197 13.62 17.69 29.15
N VAL A 198 13.62 16.56 28.44
CA VAL A 198 14.06 16.45 27.04
C VAL A 198 13.24 17.34 26.11
N GLU A 199 11.96 17.55 26.39
CA GLU A 199 11.08 18.46 25.68
C GLU A 199 10.66 19.65 26.58
N SER A 200 9.95 20.63 26.02
CA SER A 200 9.41 21.78 26.78
C SER A 200 8.34 21.38 27.79
N LYS A 201 7.75 20.20 27.63
CA LYS A 201 6.79 19.55 28.54
C LYS A 201 7.22 18.12 28.78
N PRO A 202 6.94 17.56 29.96
CA PRO A 202 7.17 16.13 30.21
C PRO A 202 6.56 15.25 29.14
N LEU A 203 7.25 14.18 28.78
CA LEU A 203 6.72 13.19 27.84
C LEU A 203 5.50 12.48 28.46
N THR A 204 4.54 12.15 27.61
CA THR A 204 3.41 11.30 28.04
C THR A 204 3.88 9.89 28.38
N PRO A 205 3.10 9.12 29.16
CA PRO A 205 3.45 7.73 29.45
C PRO A 205 3.66 6.87 28.17
N GLU A 206 2.90 7.11 27.11
CA GLU A 206 3.06 6.42 25.82
C GLU A 206 4.38 6.79 25.14
N GLN A 207 4.70 8.08 25.09
CA GLN A 207 5.96 8.59 24.54
C GLN A 207 7.16 8.08 25.35
N ALA A 208 7.10 8.17 26.69
CA ALA A 208 8.15 7.68 27.56
C ALA A 208 8.42 6.17 27.37
N ARG A 209 7.37 5.36 27.27
CA ARG A 209 7.49 3.92 26.98
C ARG A 209 8.13 3.67 25.61
N ALA A 210 7.77 4.46 24.59
CA ALA A 210 8.37 4.35 23.26
C ALA A 210 9.86 4.74 23.28
N VAL A 211 10.24 5.70 24.11
CA VAL A 211 11.64 6.12 24.31
C VAL A 211 12.46 5.02 24.97
N VAL A 212 11.99 4.40 26.04
CA VAL A 212 12.76 3.39 26.78
C VAL A 212 12.75 2.00 26.15
N CYS A 213 11.78 1.69 25.29
CA CYS A 213 11.74 0.45 24.52
C CYS A 213 12.90 0.41 23.52
N PHE A 214 13.91 -0.40 23.76
CA PHE A 214 15.16 -0.42 22.95
C PHE A 214 15.40 -1.77 22.29
N ASP A 215 14.38 -2.25 21.54
CA ASP A 215 14.54 -3.44 20.71
C ASP A 215 15.24 -3.11 19.38
N ASN A 216 15.77 -4.10 18.68
CA ASN A 216 16.47 -3.92 17.40
C ASN A 216 15.59 -3.23 16.35
N ARG A 217 14.29 -3.51 16.34
CA ARG A 217 13.31 -2.93 15.40
C ARG A 217 12.11 -2.44 16.18
N VAL A 218 11.85 -1.15 16.12
CA VAL A 218 10.73 -0.50 16.83
C VAL A 218 9.94 0.35 15.85
N GLN A 219 8.65 0.10 15.75
CA GLN A 219 7.69 0.92 15.04
C GLN A 219 6.79 1.65 16.03
N VAL A 220 6.66 2.95 15.85
CA VAL A 220 5.73 3.79 16.60
C VAL A 220 4.60 4.23 15.68
N VAL A 221 3.42 3.71 15.92
CA VAL A 221 2.19 4.06 15.22
C VAL A 221 1.53 5.22 15.96
N ALA A 222 1.62 6.38 15.38
CA ALA A 222 1.21 7.62 16.02
C ALA A 222 -0.13 8.14 15.49
N SER A 223 -0.80 8.96 16.27
CA SER A 223 -1.96 9.75 15.83
C SER A 223 -1.56 11.15 15.39
N ALA A 224 -2.42 11.85 14.67
CA ALA A 224 -2.19 13.24 14.28
C ALA A 224 -2.02 14.13 15.52
N GLY A 225 -0.88 14.81 15.67
CA GLY A 225 -0.61 15.69 16.80
C GLY A 225 -0.21 15.00 18.11
N SER A 226 0.23 13.73 18.07
CA SER A 226 0.68 12.96 19.24
C SER A 226 2.14 13.18 19.65
N GLY A 227 2.88 14.05 18.95
CA GLY A 227 4.29 14.33 19.26
C GLY A 227 5.26 13.29 18.72
N LYS A 228 5.05 12.79 17.49
CA LYS A 228 5.95 11.87 16.76
C LYS A 228 7.40 12.30 16.83
N THR A 229 7.69 13.47 16.32
CA THR A 229 9.04 14.03 16.25
C THR A 229 9.68 14.23 17.63
N SER A 230 8.91 14.68 18.62
CA SER A 230 9.35 14.79 20.02
C SER A 230 9.77 13.44 20.60
N THR A 231 9.00 12.38 20.33
CA THR A 231 9.33 11.02 20.77
C THR A 231 10.61 10.51 20.10
N MET A 232 10.79 10.81 18.83
CA MET A 232 12.00 10.41 18.07
C MET A 232 13.25 11.10 18.61
N VAL A 233 13.20 12.42 18.82
CA VAL A 233 14.31 13.21 19.40
C VAL A 233 14.62 12.74 20.82
N ALA A 234 13.61 12.53 21.64
CA ALA A 234 13.78 12.02 23.00
C ALA A 234 14.43 10.62 23.03
N LYS A 235 14.08 9.76 22.05
CA LYS A 235 14.69 8.45 21.88
C LYS A 235 16.18 8.54 21.57
N ALA A 236 16.59 9.44 20.66
CA ALA A 236 17.98 9.68 20.36
C ALA A 236 18.73 10.18 21.60
N ALA A 237 18.16 11.15 22.33
CA ALA A 237 18.73 11.67 23.57
C ALA A 237 18.91 10.58 24.64
N TYR A 238 17.89 9.74 24.83
CA TYR A 238 17.94 8.60 25.76
C TYR A 238 19.04 7.60 25.38
N ALA A 239 19.10 7.20 24.11
CA ALA A 239 20.09 6.24 23.63
C ALA A 239 21.53 6.72 23.89
N ILE A 240 21.81 7.99 23.62
CA ILE A 240 23.11 8.62 23.83
C ILE A 240 23.41 8.80 25.32
N HIS A 241 22.45 9.30 26.10
CA HIS A 241 22.60 9.49 27.54
C HIS A 241 22.88 8.17 28.28
N ARG A 242 22.26 7.08 27.84
CA ARG A 242 22.48 5.73 28.37
C ARG A 242 23.78 5.08 27.86
N GLY A 243 24.50 5.71 26.92
CA GLY A 243 25.70 5.15 26.31
C GLY A 243 25.42 3.90 25.44
N PHE A 244 24.20 3.74 24.91
CA PHE A 244 23.86 2.62 24.03
C PHE A 244 24.45 2.77 22.64
N VAL A 245 24.58 4.03 22.16
CA VAL A 245 25.09 4.38 20.86
C VAL A 245 25.98 5.63 20.95
N ASP A 246 27.00 5.73 20.09
CA ASP A 246 27.77 6.93 19.89
C ASP A 246 26.92 7.96 19.13
N PRO A 247 26.91 9.25 19.52
CA PRO A 247 26.20 10.31 18.79
C PRO A 247 26.47 10.35 17.30
N LYS A 248 27.73 10.12 16.89
CA LYS A 248 28.14 10.09 15.50
C LYS A 248 27.60 8.89 14.71
N ARG A 249 27.09 7.89 15.40
CA ARG A 249 26.52 6.69 14.83
C ARG A 249 24.98 6.66 14.89
N VAL A 250 24.38 7.87 15.11
CA VAL A 250 22.92 8.07 15.06
C VAL A 250 22.57 8.91 13.84
N VAL A 251 21.57 8.46 13.07
CA VAL A 251 21.00 9.24 11.97
C VAL A 251 19.49 9.38 12.13
N LEU A 252 19.00 10.62 11.94
CA LEU A 252 17.59 10.98 11.89
C LEU A 252 17.21 11.24 10.43
N LEU A 253 16.33 10.41 9.88
CA LEU A 253 15.91 10.48 8.48
C LEU A 253 14.57 11.18 8.35
N ALA A 254 14.54 12.21 7.50
CA ALA A 254 13.36 12.97 7.15
C ALA A 254 12.96 12.81 5.69
N PHE A 255 11.72 13.12 5.38
CA PHE A 255 11.20 13.02 4.01
C PHE A 255 11.73 14.12 3.09
N ASN A 256 11.93 15.34 3.61
CA ASN A 256 12.40 16.49 2.85
C ASN A 256 13.41 17.34 3.66
N LYS A 257 14.08 18.26 2.99
CA LYS A 257 15.12 19.09 3.58
C LYS A 257 14.64 19.96 4.75
N PRO A 258 13.49 20.69 4.65
CA PRO A 258 12.99 21.45 5.80
C PRO A 258 12.70 20.59 7.02
N ALA A 259 12.17 19.37 6.84
CA ALA A 259 11.92 18.46 7.96
C ALA A 259 13.24 17.94 8.57
N ALA A 260 14.29 17.72 7.77
CA ALA A 260 15.59 17.34 8.30
C ALA A 260 16.24 18.48 9.11
N GLU A 261 16.11 19.72 8.65
CA GLU A 261 16.57 20.91 9.36
C GLU A 261 15.80 21.09 10.69
N GLU A 262 14.48 20.95 10.67
CA GLU A 262 13.64 20.98 11.90
C GLU A 262 14.05 19.88 12.89
N LEU A 263 14.28 18.65 12.43
CA LEU A 263 14.76 17.54 13.26
C LEU A 263 16.10 17.86 13.92
N LYS A 264 17.04 18.40 13.14
CA LYS A 264 18.36 18.81 13.63
C LYS A 264 18.23 19.89 14.73
N GLU A 265 17.44 20.91 14.48
CA GLU A 265 17.19 22.00 15.44
C GLU A 265 16.55 21.48 16.72
N ARG A 266 15.51 20.67 16.60
CA ARG A 266 14.83 20.06 17.77
C ARG A 266 15.77 19.16 18.58
N ALA A 267 16.60 18.35 17.92
CA ALA A 267 17.60 17.51 18.57
C ALA A 267 18.60 18.37 19.36
N THR A 268 19.12 19.44 18.74
CA THR A 268 20.03 20.38 19.40
C THR A 268 19.40 21.04 20.62
N GLN A 269 18.13 21.47 20.53
CA GLN A 269 17.40 22.04 21.67
C GLN A 269 17.17 21.03 22.78
N ALA A 270 16.82 19.80 22.45
CA ALA A 270 16.60 18.73 23.42
C ALA A 270 17.90 18.36 24.17
N PHE A 271 19.00 18.23 23.43
CA PHE A 271 20.32 17.95 24.02
C PHE A 271 20.78 19.12 24.92
N GLY A 272 20.55 20.36 24.48
CA GLY A 272 20.83 21.55 25.31
C GLY A 272 20.06 21.56 26.65
N ARG A 273 18.78 21.18 26.66
CA ARG A 273 17.98 21.07 27.89
C ARG A 273 18.53 20.02 28.87
N LEU A 274 19.16 18.97 28.33
CA LEU A 274 19.78 17.91 29.11
C LEU A 274 21.23 18.19 29.51
N GLY A 275 21.78 19.35 29.13
CA GLY A 275 23.20 19.70 29.39
C GLY A 275 24.20 18.98 28.45
N MET A 276 23.72 18.38 27.37
CA MET A 276 24.52 17.66 26.36
C MET A 276 24.91 18.63 25.21
N THR A 277 25.58 19.74 25.52
CA THR A 277 25.81 20.85 24.57
C THR A 277 26.76 20.50 23.42
N ASP A 278 27.68 19.55 23.63
CA ASP A 278 28.67 19.15 22.63
C ASP A 278 28.21 17.97 21.75
N VAL A 279 26.97 17.48 21.98
CA VAL A 279 26.41 16.35 21.26
C VAL A 279 25.70 16.81 20.00
N GLN A 280 26.12 16.26 18.88
CA GLN A 280 25.45 16.44 17.59
C GLN A 280 25.13 15.09 16.96
N VAL A 281 23.96 14.98 16.37
CA VAL A 281 23.52 13.82 15.59
C VAL A 281 23.30 14.23 14.14
N GLU A 282 23.46 13.30 13.24
CA GLU A 282 23.17 13.53 11.83
C GLU A 282 21.65 13.54 11.60
N ALA A 283 21.15 14.61 10.96
CA ALA A 283 19.80 14.68 10.43
C ALA A 283 19.88 14.90 8.92
N SER A 284 19.27 14.01 8.15
CA SER A 284 19.42 13.98 6.70
C SER A 284 18.13 13.57 6.00
N THR A 285 18.03 13.85 4.71
CA THR A 285 17.01 13.22 3.88
C THR A 285 17.51 11.86 3.36
N PHE A 286 16.59 10.97 2.98
CA PHE A 286 16.95 9.69 2.38
C PHE A 286 17.86 9.84 1.16
N HIS A 287 17.60 10.85 0.31
CA HIS A 287 18.39 11.12 -0.89
C HIS A 287 19.79 11.65 -0.56
N ALA A 288 19.90 12.60 0.36
CA ALA A 288 21.20 13.15 0.75
C ALA A 288 22.08 12.08 1.41
N LEU A 289 21.48 11.22 2.25
CA LEU A 289 22.17 10.07 2.82
C LEU A 289 22.59 9.09 1.72
N GLY A 290 21.67 8.76 0.80
CA GLY A 290 21.95 7.86 -0.33
C GLY A 290 23.16 8.33 -1.15
N LEU A 291 23.16 9.59 -1.52
CA LEU A 291 24.27 10.20 -2.27
C LEU A 291 25.59 10.16 -1.49
N SER A 292 25.56 10.37 -0.17
CA SER A 292 26.75 10.26 0.69
C SER A 292 27.30 8.84 0.73
N LEU A 293 26.42 7.83 0.81
CA LEU A 293 26.79 6.41 0.83
C LEU A 293 27.36 5.96 -0.52
N ILE A 294 26.77 6.40 -1.63
CA ILE A 294 27.28 6.12 -2.97
C ILE A 294 28.70 6.69 -3.08
N GLY A 295 28.92 7.96 -2.71
CA GLY A 295 30.24 8.57 -2.73
C GLY A 295 31.29 7.84 -1.88
N LYS A 296 30.87 7.26 -0.73
CA LYS A 296 31.76 6.40 0.09
C LYS A 296 32.05 5.06 -0.58
N ALA A 297 31.09 4.49 -1.28
CA ALA A 297 31.22 3.19 -1.93
C ALA A 297 32.03 3.23 -3.23
N THR A 298 31.96 4.34 -3.98
CA THR A 298 32.59 4.51 -5.29
C THR A 298 33.83 5.38 -5.26
N GLY A 299 34.04 6.16 -4.20
CA GLY A 299 35.08 7.17 -4.08
C GLY A 299 34.72 8.53 -4.65
N GLU A 300 33.63 8.63 -5.41
CA GLU A 300 33.16 9.85 -6.05
C GLU A 300 31.64 9.98 -5.95
N LYS A 301 31.15 11.20 -5.76
CA LYS A 301 29.70 11.45 -5.78
C LYS A 301 29.26 11.61 -7.23
N PRO A 302 28.27 10.84 -7.68
CA PRO A 302 27.70 10.99 -9.01
C PRO A 302 27.06 12.37 -9.18
N ASP A 303 27.05 12.86 -10.42
CA ASP A 303 26.35 14.11 -10.75
C ASP A 303 24.80 13.90 -10.74
N ILE A 304 24.09 14.99 -10.60
CA ILE A 304 22.63 15.01 -10.62
C ILE A 304 22.21 16.02 -11.66
N PRO A 305 21.96 15.59 -12.90
CA PRO A 305 21.58 16.50 -13.97
C PRO A 305 20.33 17.31 -13.61
N GLU A 306 20.31 18.60 -13.92
CA GLU A 306 19.18 19.47 -13.62
C GLU A 306 17.88 18.98 -14.24
N TRP A 307 17.96 18.40 -15.45
CA TRP A 307 16.80 17.81 -16.11
C TRP A 307 16.24 16.57 -15.41
N ALA A 308 17.03 15.87 -14.60
CA ALA A 308 16.54 14.75 -13.81
C ALA A 308 15.78 15.20 -12.55
N THR A 309 16.02 16.44 -12.07
CA THR A 309 15.44 16.97 -10.83
C THR A 309 14.27 17.91 -11.08
N GLU A 310 14.33 18.74 -12.11
CA GLU A 310 13.29 19.72 -12.43
C GLU A 310 12.18 19.14 -13.33
N ALA A 311 10.92 19.26 -12.86
CA ALA A 311 9.77 18.68 -13.54
C ALA A 311 9.64 19.11 -15.01
N ALA A 312 9.84 20.39 -15.30
CA ALA A 312 9.68 20.92 -16.65
C ALA A 312 10.82 20.49 -17.58
N GLN A 313 12.04 20.43 -17.04
CA GLN A 313 13.22 20.00 -17.80
C GLN A 313 13.16 18.50 -18.06
N GLY A 314 12.73 17.71 -17.06
CA GLY A 314 12.55 16.26 -17.22
C GLY A 314 11.51 15.89 -18.29
N VAL A 315 10.42 16.66 -18.41
CA VAL A 315 9.44 16.47 -19.50
C VAL A 315 10.07 16.80 -20.85
N ARG A 316 10.88 17.85 -20.95
CA ARG A 316 11.62 18.18 -22.19
C ARG A 316 12.60 17.08 -22.57
N LYS A 317 13.39 16.60 -21.63
CA LYS A 317 14.35 15.50 -21.87
C LYS A 317 13.64 14.22 -22.32
N LEU A 318 12.51 13.88 -21.70
CA LEU A 318 11.68 12.75 -22.14
C LEU A 318 11.11 12.96 -23.56
N THR A 319 10.74 14.19 -23.91
CA THR A 319 10.29 14.50 -25.27
C THR A 319 11.42 14.24 -26.28
N GLU A 320 12.62 14.72 -25.99
CA GLU A 320 13.83 14.49 -26.83
C GLU A 320 14.12 12.99 -26.97
N ILE A 321 14.07 12.23 -25.86
CA ILE A 321 14.27 10.77 -25.87
C ILE A 321 13.21 10.07 -26.73
N VAL A 322 11.95 10.44 -26.58
CA VAL A 322 10.84 9.84 -27.36
C VAL A 322 11.00 10.15 -28.85
N ASP A 323 11.38 11.38 -29.20
CA ASP A 323 11.57 11.77 -30.60
C ASP A 323 12.80 11.05 -31.22
N ASP A 324 13.88 10.91 -30.49
CA ASP A 324 15.05 10.12 -30.91
C ASP A 324 14.72 8.62 -31.11
N LEU A 325 13.94 8.04 -30.19
CA LEU A 325 13.48 6.66 -30.33
C LEU A 325 12.56 6.47 -31.54
N LYS A 326 11.68 7.43 -31.85
CA LYS A 326 10.84 7.40 -33.06
C LYS A 326 11.67 7.51 -34.33
N ASP A 327 12.74 8.31 -34.32
CA ASP A 327 13.61 8.49 -35.48
C ASP A 327 14.46 7.26 -35.75
N ARG A 328 14.87 6.54 -34.70
CA ARG A 328 15.67 5.32 -34.81
C ARG A 328 14.88 4.05 -35.04
N SER A 329 13.59 4.00 -34.67
CA SER A 329 12.78 2.79 -34.72
C SER A 329 11.39 3.05 -35.26
N LEU A 330 11.12 2.55 -36.44
CA LEU A 330 9.77 2.55 -37.02
C LEU A 330 8.78 1.76 -36.16
N THR A 331 9.23 0.67 -35.52
CA THR A 331 8.41 -0.14 -34.64
C THR A 331 7.97 0.68 -33.44
N PHE A 332 8.92 1.38 -32.77
CA PHE A 332 8.59 2.26 -31.63
C PHE A 332 7.66 3.40 -32.03
N ARG A 333 7.90 4.03 -33.19
CA ARG A 333 7.03 5.08 -33.74
C ARG A 333 5.60 4.55 -33.92
N HIS A 334 5.42 3.41 -34.53
CA HIS A 334 4.11 2.79 -34.73
C HIS A 334 3.43 2.43 -33.40
N GLN A 335 4.17 1.88 -32.43
CA GLN A 335 3.64 1.56 -31.12
C GLN A 335 3.20 2.82 -30.35
N TRP A 336 3.98 3.90 -30.44
CA TRP A 336 3.67 5.19 -29.84
C TRP A 336 2.38 5.77 -30.41
N ASP A 337 2.23 5.81 -31.74
CA ASP A 337 1.06 6.35 -32.40
C ASP A 337 -0.16 5.44 -32.21
N LEU A 338 0.02 4.14 -32.27
CA LEU A 338 -1.03 3.17 -31.95
C LEU A 338 -1.57 3.37 -30.54
N PHE A 339 -0.69 3.56 -29.55
CA PHE A 339 -1.14 3.80 -28.20
C PHE A 339 -1.96 5.09 -28.10
N ARG A 340 -1.53 6.19 -28.72
CA ARG A 340 -2.22 7.47 -28.66
C ARG A 340 -3.61 7.44 -29.33
N PHE A 341 -3.72 6.80 -30.47
CA PHE A 341 -4.94 6.78 -31.27
C PHE A 341 -5.94 5.72 -30.82
N VAL A 342 -5.46 4.53 -30.51
CA VAL A 342 -6.29 3.35 -30.22
C VAL A 342 -6.44 3.13 -28.71
N PHE A 343 -5.35 3.13 -27.97
CA PHE A 343 -5.30 2.80 -26.55
C PHE A 343 -5.30 4.01 -25.61
N GLY A 344 -5.46 5.23 -26.14
CA GLY A 344 -5.43 6.46 -25.33
C GLY A 344 -6.54 6.54 -24.26
N ARG A 345 -7.54 5.64 -24.33
CA ARG A 345 -8.59 5.49 -23.32
C ARG A 345 -8.57 4.09 -22.75
N ASP A 346 -8.84 4.01 -21.44
CA ASP A 346 -8.99 2.72 -20.77
C ASP A 346 -10.40 2.16 -20.92
N LEU A 347 -10.51 0.84 -20.81
CA LEU A 347 -11.77 0.11 -20.79
C LEU A 347 -12.06 -0.34 -19.34
N PRO A 348 -13.29 -0.20 -18.85
CA PRO A 348 -13.70 -0.82 -17.59
C PRO A 348 -13.56 -2.34 -17.67
N ALA A 349 -13.50 -3.01 -16.52
CA ALA A 349 -13.42 -4.46 -16.47
C ALA A 349 -14.57 -5.12 -17.25
N PHE A 350 -14.28 -6.18 -17.98
CA PHE A 350 -15.31 -6.92 -18.74
C PHE A 350 -16.39 -7.47 -17.78
N GLY A 351 -17.63 -7.29 -18.14
CA GLY A 351 -18.78 -7.69 -17.30
C GLY A 351 -19.08 -6.75 -16.14
N ALA A 352 -18.39 -5.59 -16.03
CA ALA A 352 -18.75 -4.58 -15.03
C ALA A 352 -20.16 -4.05 -15.30
N SER A 353 -20.89 -3.76 -14.23
CA SER A 353 -22.25 -3.21 -14.30
C SER A 353 -22.30 -1.74 -14.76
N GLU A 354 -21.16 -1.08 -14.88
CA GLU A 354 -21.10 0.23 -15.50
C GLU A 354 -21.16 0.09 -17.02
N PRO A 355 -22.11 0.76 -17.69
CA PRO A 355 -22.26 0.64 -19.13
C PRO A 355 -21.00 1.12 -19.84
N THR A 356 -20.32 0.21 -20.51
CA THR A 356 -19.31 0.52 -21.51
C THR A 356 -19.95 1.15 -22.75
N ASP A 357 -21.22 0.87 -22.96
CA ASP A 357 -22.03 1.30 -24.06
C ASP A 357 -22.80 2.56 -23.68
N VAL A 358 -22.57 3.64 -24.39
CA VAL A 358 -23.23 4.91 -24.13
C VAL A 358 -23.99 5.32 -25.39
N TRP A 359 -25.32 5.26 -25.34
CA TRP A 359 -26.18 5.79 -26.38
C TRP A 359 -27.13 6.86 -25.85
N ASP A 360 -27.58 7.72 -26.74
CA ASP A 360 -28.57 8.74 -26.43
C ASP A 360 -30.00 8.16 -26.36
N ALA A 361 -30.98 9.03 -26.08
CA ALA A 361 -32.39 8.60 -25.97
C ALA A 361 -32.96 8.09 -27.33
N GLN A 362 -32.28 8.34 -28.43
CA GLN A 362 -32.64 7.88 -29.77
C GLN A 362 -31.91 6.61 -30.19
N GLY A 363 -31.08 6.04 -29.29
CA GLY A 363 -30.28 4.83 -29.55
C GLY A 363 -29.02 5.07 -30.39
N LYS A 364 -28.62 6.33 -30.60
CA LYS A 364 -27.36 6.65 -31.24
C LYS A 364 -26.23 6.61 -30.25
N GLY A 365 -25.09 6.07 -30.66
CA GLY A 365 -23.88 6.05 -29.86
C GLY A 365 -23.50 7.45 -29.34
N ALA A 366 -22.94 7.50 -28.15
CA ALA A 366 -22.51 8.76 -27.53
C ALA A 366 -21.00 8.98 -27.60
N LEU A 367 -20.24 7.95 -27.99
CA LEU A 367 -18.79 8.00 -28.13
C LEU A 367 -18.41 8.47 -29.53
N VAL A 368 -17.42 9.34 -29.62
CA VAL A 368 -16.97 9.90 -30.90
C VAL A 368 -15.62 9.31 -31.26
N THR A 369 -15.47 8.89 -32.54
CA THR A 369 -14.24 8.38 -33.14
C THR A 369 -13.34 9.51 -33.63
N ASN A 370 -12.11 9.22 -34.07
CA ASN A 370 -11.25 10.23 -34.71
C ASN A 370 -11.84 10.73 -36.04
N ARG A 371 -12.59 9.91 -36.77
CA ARG A 371 -13.29 10.29 -38.01
C ARG A 371 -14.55 11.12 -37.74
N GLY A 372 -15.11 11.08 -36.54
CA GLY A 372 -16.28 11.88 -36.13
C GLY A 372 -17.58 11.07 -36.06
N GLU A 373 -17.57 9.78 -36.32
CA GLU A 373 -18.73 8.93 -36.11
C GLU A 373 -19.07 8.80 -34.65
N ARG A 374 -20.35 8.63 -34.38
CA ARG A 374 -20.86 8.29 -33.08
C ARG A 374 -21.08 6.79 -32.98
N VAL A 375 -20.29 6.12 -32.11
CA VAL A 375 -20.32 4.69 -31.91
C VAL A 375 -20.85 4.34 -30.51
N LYS A 376 -21.20 3.08 -30.29
CA LYS A 376 -21.89 2.62 -29.08
C LYS A 376 -20.94 2.18 -27.98
N SER A 377 -19.78 1.63 -28.33
CA SER A 377 -18.81 1.11 -27.36
C SER A 377 -17.43 1.73 -27.50
N VAL A 378 -16.62 1.68 -26.44
CA VAL A 378 -15.21 2.11 -26.48
C VAL A 378 -14.40 1.16 -27.37
N GLU A 379 -14.78 -0.12 -27.43
CA GLU A 379 -14.15 -1.12 -28.28
C GLU A 379 -14.36 -0.81 -29.77
N GLU A 380 -15.55 -0.35 -30.14
CA GLU A 380 -15.81 0.16 -31.49
C GLU A 380 -15.00 1.44 -31.81
N VAL A 381 -14.80 2.34 -30.80
CA VAL A 381 -13.89 3.50 -30.98
C VAL A 381 -12.49 3.02 -31.31
N MET A 382 -12.00 1.98 -30.64
CA MET A 382 -10.64 1.44 -30.90
C MET A 382 -10.51 0.89 -32.31
N ILE A 383 -11.48 0.12 -32.76
CA ILE A 383 -11.51 -0.41 -34.15
C ILE A 383 -11.54 0.75 -35.15
N ALA A 384 -12.49 1.66 -35.01
CA ALA A 384 -12.64 2.81 -35.89
C ALA A 384 -11.37 3.70 -35.95
N ASN A 385 -10.74 3.94 -34.78
CA ASN A 385 -9.51 4.72 -34.72
C ASN A 385 -8.30 4.00 -35.31
N LEU A 386 -8.24 2.66 -35.21
CA LEU A 386 -7.23 1.85 -35.89
C LEU A 386 -7.39 1.97 -37.40
N LEU A 387 -8.60 1.85 -37.92
CA LEU A 387 -8.92 1.98 -39.33
C LEU A 387 -8.58 3.39 -39.82
N PHE A 388 -8.98 4.42 -39.09
CA PHE A 388 -8.65 5.81 -39.39
C PHE A 388 -7.13 6.07 -39.44
N LEU A 389 -6.40 5.61 -38.42
CA LEU A 389 -4.92 5.76 -38.37
C LEU A 389 -4.27 5.13 -39.64
N ASN A 390 -4.77 3.97 -40.09
CA ASN A 390 -4.25 3.22 -41.23
C ASN A 390 -4.85 3.63 -42.59
N GLY A 391 -5.71 4.64 -42.63
CA GLY A 391 -6.27 5.16 -43.87
C GLY A 391 -7.27 4.23 -44.54
N VAL A 392 -7.83 3.29 -43.80
CA VAL A 392 -8.83 2.36 -44.32
C VAL A 392 -10.17 3.05 -44.47
N ASP A 393 -10.80 2.96 -45.67
CA ASP A 393 -12.19 3.40 -45.80
C ASP A 393 -13.15 2.37 -45.21
N TYR A 394 -14.08 2.84 -44.40
CA TYR A 394 -15.12 2.00 -43.79
C TYR A 394 -16.41 2.79 -43.63
N ARG A 395 -17.52 2.09 -43.50
CA ARG A 395 -18.83 2.63 -43.15
C ARG A 395 -19.30 2.00 -41.84
N TYR A 396 -19.72 2.84 -40.90
CA TYR A 396 -20.20 2.39 -39.60
C TYR A 396 -21.73 2.31 -39.64
N GLU A 397 -22.33 1.18 -39.19
CA GLU A 397 -23.78 0.89 -39.18
C GLU A 397 -24.48 1.19 -40.51
N ASP A 398 -23.83 0.92 -41.63
CA ASP A 398 -24.46 1.02 -42.95
C ASP A 398 -25.52 -0.09 -43.10
N PRO A 399 -26.72 0.20 -43.67
CA PRO A 399 -27.72 -0.82 -43.81
C PRO A 399 -27.23 -1.99 -44.67
N TYR A 400 -27.38 -3.22 -44.17
CA TYR A 400 -27.05 -4.42 -44.91
C TYR A 400 -27.82 -4.48 -46.21
N PRO A 401 -27.20 -4.82 -47.36
CA PRO A 401 -27.82 -4.70 -48.68
C PRO A 401 -29.06 -5.58 -48.91
N HIS A 402 -29.18 -6.65 -48.12
CA HIS A 402 -30.36 -7.52 -48.20
C HIS A 402 -31.41 -7.08 -47.16
N ARG A 403 -32.69 -7.16 -47.53
CA ARG A 403 -33.77 -6.87 -46.61
C ARG A 403 -33.82 -7.94 -45.51
N THR A 404 -33.64 -7.52 -44.27
CA THR A 404 -33.66 -8.40 -43.08
C THR A 404 -34.77 -8.05 -42.11
N ALA A 405 -35.49 -6.93 -42.38
CA ALA A 405 -36.58 -6.51 -41.50
C ALA A 405 -37.79 -7.46 -41.65
N ASP A 406 -38.17 -8.09 -40.54
CA ASP A 406 -39.35 -8.94 -40.40
C ASP A 406 -40.14 -8.59 -39.12
N GLU A 407 -41.04 -9.46 -38.67
CA GLU A 407 -41.86 -9.24 -37.46
C GLU A 407 -41.01 -9.22 -36.18
N THR A 408 -39.83 -9.84 -36.19
CA THR A 408 -38.96 -10.03 -35.05
C THR A 408 -37.68 -9.22 -35.10
N HIS A 409 -37.18 -8.93 -36.32
CA HIS A 409 -35.91 -8.24 -36.53
C HIS A 409 -36.10 -6.91 -37.26
N ARG A 410 -35.33 -5.90 -36.85
CA ARG A 410 -35.15 -4.66 -37.61
C ARG A 410 -34.21 -4.89 -38.79
N GLN A 411 -34.15 -3.92 -39.75
CA GLN A 411 -33.12 -3.94 -40.77
C GLN A 411 -31.74 -4.00 -40.11
N TYR A 412 -30.98 -5.04 -40.47
CA TYR A 412 -29.64 -5.28 -39.96
C TYR A 412 -28.68 -4.21 -40.44
N LYS A 413 -27.80 -3.84 -39.57
CA LYS A 413 -26.68 -2.93 -39.79
C LYS A 413 -25.46 -3.50 -39.13
N PRO A 414 -24.48 -4.01 -39.88
CA PRO A 414 -23.21 -4.45 -39.32
C PRO A 414 -22.46 -3.29 -38.69
N ASP A 415 -21.62 -3.56 -37.69
CA ASP A 415 -20.85 -2.54 -37.02
C ASP A 415 -19.92 -1.79 -37.99
N PHE A 416 -19.24 -2.53 -38.88
CA PHE A 416 -18.38 -1.94 -39.90
C PHE A 416 -18.59 -2.68 -41.25
N TYR A 417 -18.43 -1.94 -42.32
CA TYR A 417 -18.38 -2.44 -43.68
C TYR A 417 -17.22 -1.82 -44.45
N TYR A 418 -16.44 -2.65 -45.11
CA TYR A 418 -15.28 -2.25 -45.91
C TYR A 418 -15.65 -2.29 -47.40
N PRO A 419 -15.97 -1.13 -48.03
CA PRO A 419 -16.46 -1.10 -49.40
C PRO A 419 -15.49 -1.67 -50.43
N ASP A 420 -14.19 -1.44 -50.26
CA ASP A 420 -13.15 -1.89 -51.17
C ASP A 420 -12.98 -3.42 -51.23
N LEU A 421 -13.44 -4.11 -50.15
CA LEU A 421 -13.30 -5.55 -49.97
C LEU A 421 -14.63 -6.32 -50.00
N ASP A 422 -15.75 -5.61 -50.03
CA ASP A 422 -17.08 -6.19 -49.78
C ASP A 422 -17.13 -7.09 -48.53
N LEU A 423 -16.47 -6.62 -47.48
CA LEU A 423 -16.31 -7.35 -46.21
C LEU A 423 -17.11 -6.66 -45.11
N PHE A 424 -17.93 -7.41 -44.40
CA PHE A 424 -18.64 -6.98 -43.22
C PHE A 424 -17.86 -7.35 -41.93
N HIS A 425 -17.94 -6.51 -40.92
CA HIS A 425 -17.24 -6.75 -39.64
C HIS A 425 -18.18 -6.49 -38.49
N GLU A 426 -18.29 -7.46 -37.60
CA GLU A 426 -19.03 -7.39 -36.36
C GLU A 426 -18.10 -7.45 -35.16
N HIS A 427 -18.37 -6.61 -34.17
CA HIS A 427 -17.69 -6.66 -32.90
C HIS A 427 -18.63 -7.23 -31.83
N PHE A 428 -18.29 -8.39 -31.27
CA PHE A 428 -19.13 -9.07 -30.29
C PHE A 428 -18.60 -8.91 -28.86
N ALA A 429 -19.50 -8.57 -27.93
CA ALA A 429 -19.22 -8.50 -26.51
C ALA A 429 -19.12 -9.92 -25.90
N LEU A 430 -18.11 -10.67 -26.30
CA LEU A 430 -17.86 -12.05 -25.84
C LEU A 430 -16.54 -12.14 -25.07
N ASP A 431 -16.56 -12.94 -23.98
CA ASP A 431 -15.36 -13.30 -23.22
C ASP A 431 -14.55 -14.45 -23.86
N ALA A 432 -13.55 -14.97 -23.14
CA ALA A 432 -12.70 -16.08 -23.59
C ALA A 432 -13.48 -17.38 -23.85
N ASP A 433 -14.58 -17.57 -23.16
CA ASP A 433 -15.45 -18.75 -23.28
C ASP A 433 -16.58 -18.53 -24.28
N GLY A 434 -16.59 -17.39 -24.98
CA GLY A 434 -17.60 -17.02 -25.95
C GLY A 434 -18.92 -16.60 -25.32
N MET A 435 -18.91 -16.20 -24.06
CA MET A 435 -20.10 -15.78 -23.32
C MET A 435 -20.20 -14.24 -23.21
N PRO A 436 -21.39 -13.67 -23.36
CA PRO A 436 -21.62 -12.26 -23.17
C PRO A 436 -21.71 -11.91 -21.66
N PRO A 437 -21.64 -10.61 -21.29
CA PRO A 437 -21.94 -10.17 -19.93
C PRO A 437 -23.31 -10.63 -19.48
N THR A 438 -23.46 -11.00 -18.19
CA THR A 438 -24.66 -11.61 -17.62
C THR A 438 -25.94 -10.76 -17.71
N HIS A 439 -25.81 -9.47 -17.99
CA HIS A 439 -26.93 -8.52 -18.17
C HIS A 439 -27.35 -8.35 -19.65
N PHE A 440 -26.79 -9.13 -20.57
CA PHE A 440 -27.13 -9.12 -22.01
C PHE A 440 -28.05 -10.28 -22.35
N ASP A 441 -29.33 -10.18 -22.01
CA ASP A 441 -30.33 -11.21 -22.29
C ASP A 441 -30.54 -11.37 -23.81
N GLY A 442 -30.51 -12.61 -24.30
CA GLY A 442 -30.75 -12.94 -25.71
C GLY A 442 -29.62 -12.56 -26.68
N TYR A 443 -28.45 -12.11 -26.16
CA TYR A 443 -27.35 -11.64 -27.01
C TYR A 443 -26.75 -12.73 -27.90
N LEU A 444 -26.58 -13.95 -27.36
CA LEU A 444 -26.03 -15.08 -28.13
C LEU A 444 -26.92 -15.48 -29.30
N ASP A 445 -28.23 -15.41 -29.12
CA ASP A 445 -29.18 -15.70 -30.23
C ASP A 445 -28.99 -14.71 -31.39
N GLY A 446 -28.73 -13.44 -31.04
CA GLY A 446 -28.40 -12.41 -32.03
C GLY A 446 -27.06 -12.67 -32.74
N VAL A 447 -26.02 -13.12 -32.00
CA VAL A 447 -24.74 -13.52 -32.61
C VAL A 447 -24.92 -14.67 -33.60
N ILE A 448 -25.62 -15.73 -33.20
CA ILE A 448 -25.90 -16.89 -34.03
C ILE A 448 -26.69 -16.47 -35.29
N TRP A 449 -27.72 -15.65 -35.12
CA TRP A 449 -28.52 -15.15 -36.24
C TRP A 449 -27.70 -14.35 -37.25
N LYS A 450 -26.83 -13.47 -36.80
CA LYS A 450 -25.95 -12.68 -37.69
C LYS A 450 -25.01 -13.57 -38.48
N ARG A 451 -24.36 -14.54 -37.83
CA ARG A 451 -23.50 -15.52 -38.52
C ARG A 451 -24.26 -16.33 -39.57
N GLN A 452 -25.44 -16.80 -39.20
CA GLN A 452 -26.29 -17.56 -40.17
C GLN A 452 -26.74 -16.68 -41.33
N LEU A 453 -27.11 -15.42 -41.08
CA LEU A 453 -27.50 -14.49 -42.13
C LEU A 453 -26.40 -14.29 -43.17
N HIS A 454 -25.16 -14.05 -42.74
CA HIS A 454 -24.04 -13.91 -43.67
C HIS A 454 -23.73 -15.19 -44.43
N ALA A 455 -23.83 -16.35 -43.78
CA ALA A 455 -23.68 -17.64 -44.43
C ALA A 455 -24.77 -17.88 -45.49
N ASP A 456 -26.04 -17.60 -45.16
CA ASP A 456 -27.18 -17.79 -46.09
C ASP A 456 -27.12 -16.83 -47.27
N LYS A 457 -26.56 -15.64 -47.11
CA LYS A 457 -26.43 -14.64 -48.17
C LYS A 457 -25.11 -14.72 -48.93
N GLY A 458 -24.18 -15.55 -48.48
CA GLY A 458 -22.86 -15.72 -49.08
C GLY A 458 -21.98 -14.47 -48.98
N THR A 459 -22.19 -13.63 -47.96
CA THR A 459 -21.40 -12.42 -47.72
C THR A 459 -20.27 -12.69 -46.75
N ALA A 460 -19.11 -12.07 -46.96
CA ALA A 460 -17.94 -12.23 -46.10
C ALA A 460 -18.13 -11.49 -44.76
N LEU A 461 -17.91 -12.20 -43.66
CA LEU A 461 -17.99 -11.65 -42.31
C LEU A 461 -16.66 -11.83 -41.56
N PHE A 462 -16.10 -10.75 -41.05
CA PHE A 462 -15.01 -10.75 -40.07
C PHE A 462 -15.58 -10.47 -38.69
N GLU A 463 -15.02 -11.11 -37.70
CA GLU A 463 -15.51 -10.94 -36.33
C GLU A 463 -14.36 -10.55 -35.38
N THR A 464 -14.62 -9.62 -34.51
CA THR A 464 -13.78 -9.33 -33.33
C THR A 464 -14.58 -9.52 -32.06
N THR A 465 -13.89 -9.74 -30.93
CA THR A 465 -14.54 -9.96 -29.66
C THR A 465 -13.96 -9.05 -28.57
N SER A 466 -14.71 -8.81 -27.51
CA SER A 466 -14.19 -8.08 -26.35
C SER A 466 -12.95 -8.75 -25.78
N HIS A 467 -12.93 -10.09 -25.70
CA HIS A 467 -11.73 -10.81 -25.27
C HIS A 467 -10.55 -10.57 -26.22
N GLY A 468 -10.78 -10.67 -27.53
CA GLY A 468 -9.73 -10.46 -28.55
C GLY A 468 -9.13 -9.06 -28.52
N LEU A 469 -9.95 -8.02 -28.26
CA LEU A 469 -9.48 -6.64 -28.12
C LEU A 469 -8.82 -6.32 -26.76
N ARG A 470 -9.08 -7.12 -25.75
CA ARG A 470 -8.55 -6.89 -24.40
C ARG A 470 -7.30 -7.69 -24.06
N CYS A 471 -7.28 -8.94 -24.50
CA CYS A 471 -6.26 -9.93 -24.15
C CYS A 471 -5.72 -10.72 -25.33
N GLY A 472 -6.41 -10.69 -26.46
CA GLY A 472 -6.03 -11.40 -27.69
C GLY A 472 -5.33 -10.50 -28.71
N ASP A 473 -5.35 -10.96 -29.96
CA ASP A 473 -4.69 -10.29 -31.10
C ASP A 473 -5.68 -9.81 -32.20
N ASP A 474 -6.94 -9.58 -31.84
CA ASP A 474 -7.97 -9.24 -32.81
C ASP A 474 -7.66 -7.98 -33.62
N LEU A 475 -7.00 -6.98 -33.07
CA LEU A 475 -6.56 -5.79 -33.80
C LEU A 475 -5.49 -6.13 -34.83
N ASP A 476 -4.53 -6.97 -34.47
CA ASP A 476 -3.49 -7.41 -35.39
C ASP A 476 -4.04 -8.40 -36.40
N ARG A 477 -5.00 -9.25 -36.02
CA ARG A 477 -5.72 -10.14 -36.92
C ARG A 477 -6.53 -9.34 -37.95
N LEU A 478 -7.22 -8.28 -37.53
CA LEU A 478 -7.91 -7.37 -38.44
C LEU A 478 -6.94 -6.73 -39.45
N ARG A 479 -5.81 -6.22 -39.02
CA ARG A 479 -4.79 -5.64 -39.89
C ARG A 479 -4.26 -6.67 -40.92
N ARG A 480 -3.95 -7.88 -40.44
CA ARG A 480 -3.47 -8.97 -41.29
C ARG A 480 -4.52 -9.37 -42.33
N GLU A 481 -5.78 -9.50 -41.94
CA GLU A 481 -6.87 -9.87 -42.83
C GLU A 481 -7.10 -8.79 -43.89
N LEU A 482 -7.20 -7.52 -43.53
CA LEU A 482 -7.35 -6.42 -44.47
C LEU A 482 -6.19 -6.38 -45.47
N THR A 483 -4.96 -6.61 -45.02
CA THR A 483 -3.77 -6.66 -45.88
C THR A 483 -3.79 -7.89 -46.80
N ALA A 484 -4.18 -9.07 -46.29
CA ALA A 484 -4.28 -10.31 -47.07
C ALA A 484 -5.33 -10.21 -48.17
N LEU A 485 -6.39 -9.46 -47.92
CA LEU A 485 -7.43 -9.17 -48.94
C LEU A 485 -7.06 -8.05 -49.92
N GLY A 486 -5.87 -7.44 -49.77
CA GLY A 486 -5.29 -6.52 -50.74
C GLY A 486 -5.33 -5.04 -50.36
N LEU A 487 -5.80 -4.66 -49.14
CA LEU A 487 -5.72 -3.27 -48.69
C LEU A 487 -4.28 -2.90 -48.34
N VAL A 488 -3.86 -1.73 -48.81
CA VAL A 488 -2.59 -1.12 -48.41
C VAL A 488 -2.84 -0.24 -47.20
N LEU A 489 -2.28 -0.62 -46.07
CA LEU A 489 -2.37 0.18 -44.84
C LEU A 489 -1.38 1.34 -44.89
N ASP A 490 -1.86 2.56 -44.69
CA ASP A 490 -1.11 3.80 -44.62
C ASP A 490 -1.16 4.41 -43.22
N PRO A 491 -0.34 3.93 -42.27
CA PRO A 491 -0.33 4.48 -40.93
C PRO A 491 0.17 5.93 -40.93
N ASN A 492 -0.75 6.87 -40.73
CA ASN A 492 -0.47 8.31 -40.74
C ASN A 492 -1.05 9.00 -39.50
N PRO A 493 -0.22 9.33 -38.50
CA PRO A 493 -0.67 10.03 -37.29
C PRO A 493 -1.00 11.51 -37.55
N ASP A 494 -0.57 12.08 -38.68
CA ASP A 494 -0.84 13.46 -39.04
C ASP A 494 -2.10 13.59 -39.94
N ARG A 495 -2.84 12.49 -40.12
CA ARG A 495 -4.09 12.50 -40.86
C ARG A 495 -5.05 13.51 -40.26
N GLN A 496 -5.59 14.39 -41.13
CA GLN A 496 -6.47 15.46 -40.70
C GLN A 496 -7.74 14.91 -40.03
N ILE A 497 -7.90 15.26 -38.78
CA ILE A 497 -9.09 14.92 -37.99
C ILE A 497 -10.18 15.94 -38.31
N PRO A 498 -11.39 15.50 -38.73
CA PRO A 498 -12.52 16.38 -38.96
C PRO A 498 -12.88 17.18 -37.68
N SER A 499 -13.54 18.33 -37.84
CA SER A 499 -13.94 19.19 -36.73
C SER A 499 -14.82 18.48 -35.69
N GLU A 500 -15.56 17.48 -36.11
CA GLU A 500 -16.45 16.67 -35.27
C GLU A 500 -15.73 15.48 -34.67
N GLY A 501 -14.50 15.18 -35.12
CA GLY A 501 -13.71 14.06 -34.69
C GLY A 501 -13.08 14.27 -33.31
N GLN A 502 -12.98 13.18 -32.56
CA GLN A 502 -12.30 13.17 -31.29
C GLN A 502 -10.78 13.19 -31.49
N LYS A 503 -10.08 14.10 -30.86
CA LYS A 503 -8.61 14.11 -30.90
C LYS A 503 -8.04 12.87 -30.17
N PRO A 504 -6.94 12.28 -30.68
CA PRO A 504 -6.21 11.24 -29.95
C PRO A 504 -5.58 11.83 -28.68
N MET A 505 -5.05 10.95 -27.83
CA MET A 505 -4.26 11.36 -26.66
C MET A 505 -3.10 12.24 -27.10
N GLU A 506 -2.93 13.39 -26.48
CA GLU A 506 -1.81 14.27 -26.82
C GLU A 506 -0.47 13.67 -26.40
N ALA A 507 0.57 13.91 -27.22
CA ALA A 507 1.91 13.36 -26.93
C ALA A 507 2.42 13.75 -25.54
N ILE A 508 2.15 14.98 -25.13
CA ILE A 508 2.56 15.48 -23.81
C ILE A 508 1.83 14.77 -22.66
N GLU A 509 0.60 14.34 -22.86
CA GLU A 509 -0.15 13.55 -21.86
C GLU A 509 0.47 12.16 -21.70
N LEU A 510 0.84 11.52 -22.83
CA LEU A 510 1.50 10.21 -22.79
C LEU A 510 2.91 10.31 -22.18
N ILE A 511 3.68 11.35 -22.50
CA ILE A 511 4.97 11.61 -21.85
C ILE A 511 4.80 11.78 -20.34
N GLY A 512 3.78 12.49 -19.90
CA GLY A 512 3.44 12.66 -18.49
C GLY A 512 3.10 11.33 -17.81
N LEU A 513 2.35 10.46 -18.50
CA LEU A 513 2.02 9.13 -18.03
C LEU A 513 3.26 8.23 -17.90
N VAL A 514 4.11 8.21 -18.93
CA VAL A 514 5.39 7.46 -18.92
C VAL A 514 6.29 7.95 -17.78
N ARG A 515 6.41 9.25 -17.58
CA ARG A 515 7.20 9.82 -16.47
C ARG A 515 6.70 9.36 -15.12
N THR A 516 5.39 9.42 -14.89
CA THR A 516 4.78 8.97 -13.64
C THR A 516 5.03 7.49 -13.43
N PHE A 517 4.85 6.69 -14.47
CA PHE A 517 5.12 5.25 -14.45
C PHE A 517 6.57 4.94 -14.09
N MET A 518 7.51 5.63 -14.71
CA MET A 518 8.96 5.50 -14.51
C MET A 518 9.34 5.78 -13.05
N SER A 519 8.85 6.90 -12.48
CA SER A 519 9.11 7.24 -11.09
C SER A 519 8.56 6.16 -10.14
N HIS A 520 7.38 5.63 -10.40
CA HIS A 520 6.82 4.53 -9.62
C HIS A 520 7.63 3.23 -9.75
N ALA A 521 8.02 2.86 -10.96
CA ALA A 521 8.81 1.65 -11.20
C ALA A 521 10.15 1.72 -10.44
N LYS A 522 10.89 2.81 -10.57
CA LYS A 522 12.15 3.05 -9.85
C LYS A 522 11.95 3.12 -8.32
N SER A 523 10.95 3.85 -7.83
CA SER A 523 10.64 3.93 -6.40
C SER A 523 10.28 2.57 -5.77
N ASN A 524 9.80 1.63 -6.59
CA ASN A 524 9.50 0.26 -6.18
C ASN A 524 10.61 -0.75 -6.52
N GLY A 525 11.70 -0.30 -7.14
CA GLY A 525 12.83 -1.14 -7.53
C GLY A 525 12.48 -2.18 -8.59
N LEU A 526 11.57 -1.85 -9.51
CA LEU A 526 11.08 -2.76 -10.55
C LEU A 526 11.88 -2.58 -11.84
N ASN A 527 12.34 -3.69 -12.39
CA ASN A 527 12.93 -3.75 -13.72
C ASN A 527 11.91 -4.21 -14.78
N ALA A 528 12.30 -4.24 -16.04
CA ALA A 528 11.43 -4.64 -17.16
C ALA A 528 10.85 -6.06 -17.01
N SER A 529 11.63 -7.01 -16.47
CA SER A 529 11.17 -8.38 -16.24
C SER A 529 10.12 -8.45 -15.13
N ASP A 530 10.30 -7.65 -14.05
CA ASP A 530 9.32 -7.57 -12.96
C ASP A 530 8.00 -6.99 -13.47
N LEU A 531 8.05 -5.95 -14.32
CA LEU A 531 6.87 -5.32 -14.91
C LEU A 531 6.12 -6.29 -15.82
N GLN A 532 6.83 -7.07 -16.64
CA GLN A 532 6.24 -8.10 -17.49
C GLN A 532 5.59 -9.21 -16.65
N THR A 533 6.28 -9.69 -15.61
CA THR A 533 5.74 -10.70 -14.68
C THR A 533 4.43 -10.23 -14.03
N ARG A 534 4.36 -8.95 -13.65
CA ARG A 534 3.13 -8.36 -13.10
C ARG A 534 2.01 -8.30 -14.14
N LEU A 535 2.33 -7.95 -15.38
CA LEU A 535 1.35 -7.94 -16.47
C LEU A 535 0.80 -9.35 -16.72
N ASP A 536 1.67 -10.35 -16.78
CA ASP A 536 1.27 -11.75 -17.01
C ASP A 536 0.33 -12.26 -15.90
N ALA A 537 0.57 -11.83 -14.66
CA ALA A 537 -0.26 -12.17 -13.50
C ALA A 537 -1.60 -11.43 -13.43
N MET A 538 -1.85 -10.42 -14.28
CA MET A 538 -3.12 -9.69 -14.25
C MET A 538 -4.32 -10.59 -14.60
N PRO A 539 -5.50 -10.35 -14.00
CA PRO A 539 -6.72 -11.06 -14.33
C PRO A 539 -7.12 -10.94 -15.81
N THR A 540 -7.75 -11.97 -16.35
CA THR A 540 -8.18 -12.01 -17.76
C THR A 540 -9.31 -11.05 -18.10
N ASN A 541 -10.01 -10.51 -17.12
CA ASN A 541 -11.03 -9.48 -17.31
C ASN A 541 -10.46 -8.04 -17.39
N THR A 542 -9.14 -7.89 -17.29
CA THR A 542 -8.46 -6.60 -17.45
C THR A 542 -8.05 -6.35 -18.90
N PHE A 543 -7.75 -5.10 -19.21
CA PHE A 543 -7.32 -4.73 -20.55
C PHE A 543 -5.79 -4.94 -20.70
N LYS A 544 -5.35 -6.23 -20.77
CA LYS A 544 -3.93 -6.63 -20.88
C LYS A 544 -3.23 -6.08 -22.11
N LEU A 545 -3.92 -6.08 -23.27
CA LEU A 545 -3.34 -5.59 -24.52
C LEU A 545 -2.92 -4.12 -24.42
N ARG A 546 -3.74 -3.29 -23.78
CA ARG A 546 -3.40 -1.89 -23.53
C ARG A 546 -2.17 -1.76 -22.63
N HIS A 547 -2.09 -2.58 -21.59
CA HIS A 547 -0.95 -2.57 -20.66
C HIS A 547 0.33 -3.04 -21.37
N GLN A 548 0.25 -4.07 -22.22
CA GLN A 548 1.37 -4.52 -23.05
C GLN A 548 1.81 -3.41 -24.00
N ALA A 549 0.88 -2.82 -24.76
CA ALA A 549 1.18 -1.70 -25.66
C ALA A 549 1.82 -0.51 -24.93
N PHE A 550 1.46 -0.29 -23.66
CA PHE A 550 2.11 0.72 -22.83
C PHE A 550 3.54 0.32 -22.44
N LEU A 551 3.78 -0.93 -22.02
CA LEU A 551 5.12 -1.41 -21.69
C LEU A 551 6.06 -1.39 -22.91
N ASP A 552 5.53 -1.67 -24.10
CA ASP A 552 6.30 -1.65 -25.35
C ASP A 552 6.87 -0.25 -25.68
N ILE A 553 6.25 0.81 -25.14
CA ILE A 553 6.77 2.18 -25.25
C ILE A 553 7.48 2.64 -23.96
N ALA A 554 7.01 2.28 -22.81
CA ALA A 554 7.56 2.76 -21.53
C ALA A 554 8.93 2.14 -21.24
N VAL A 555 9.13 0.84 -21.48
CA VAL A 555 10.39 0.15 -21.20
C VAL A 555 11.55 0.69 -22.05
N PRO A 556 11.43 0.88 -23.38
CA PRO A 556 12.46 1.54 -24.17
C PRO A 556 12.79 2.97 -23.71
N VAL A 557 11.77 3.74 -23.33
CA VAL A 557 11.98 5.11 -22.82
C VAL A 557 12.72 5.09 -21.48
N MET A 558 12.39 4.17 -20.58
CA MET A 558 13.11 3.99 -19.31
C MET A 558 14.59 3.64 -19.57
N ALA A 559 14.85 2.70 -20.47
CA ALA A 559 16.23 2.33 -20.83
C ALA A 559 17.00 3.49 -21.44
N ALA A 560 16.39 4.28 -22.30
CA ALA A 560 17.02 5.45 -22.90
C ALA A 560 17.24 6.58 -21.89
N TRP A 561 16.34 6.75 -20.90
CA TRP A 561 16.53 7.65 -19.78
C TRP A 561 17.76 7.27 -18.95
N ASP A 562 17.87 6.00 -18.58
CA ASP A 562 19.04 5.51 -17.83
C ASP A 562 20.36 5.61 -18.63
N GLN A 563 20.31 5.41 -19.94
CA GLN A 563 21.46 5.67 -20.83
C GLN A 563 21.85 7.14 -20.87
N ALA A 564 20.86 8.05 -20.91
CA ALA A 564 21.14 9.49 -20.88
C ALA A 564 21.75 9.93 -19.55
N LEU A 565 21.30 9.36 -18.42
CA LEU A 565 21.94 9.58 -17.12
C LEU A 565 23.39 9.09 -17.12
N ALA A 566 23.60 7.85 -17.58
CA ALA A 566 24.94 7.25 -17.63
C ALA A 566 25.90 8.00 -18.55
N ALA A 567 25.42 8.61 -19.64
CA ALA A 567 26.23 9.41 -20.55
C ALA A 567 26.76 10.72 -19.91
N GLU A 568 26.13 11.18 -18.83
CA GLU A 568 26.53 12.36 -18.06
C GLU A 568 27.15 11.97 -16.69
N ASP A 569 27.50 10.68 -16.47
CA ASP A 569 27.94 10.12 -15.18
C ASP A 569 26.95 10.47 -14.04
N GLY A 570 25.67 10.62 -14.39
CA GLY A 570 24.61 11.14 -13.54
C GLY A 570 23.67 10.05 -13.02
N ILE A 571 22.91 10.43 -12.00
CA ILE A 571 21.81 9.61 -11.44
C ILE A 571 20.59 10.49 -11.18
N ASP A 572 19.40 9.87 -11.10
CA ASP A 572 18.20 10.56 -10.67
C ASP A 572 17.91 10.35 -9.16
N PHE A 573 16.81 10.93 -8.67
CA PHE A 573 16.46 10.86 -7.25
C PHE A 573 16.17 9.44 -6.76
N GLU A 574 15.50 8.64 -7.57
CA GLU A 574 15.19 7.26 -7.23
C GLU A 574 16.44 6.38 -7.19
N ASP A 575 17.40 6.66 -8.07
CA ASP A 575 18.69 5.96 -8.11
C ASP A 575 19.53 6.21 -6.86
N MET A 576 19.50 7.42 -6.28
CA MET A 576 20.22 7.71 -5.04
C MET A 576 19.91 6.72 -3.93
N VAL A 577 18.63 6.37 -3.79
CA VAL A 577 18.15 5.48 -2.72
C VAL A 577 18.44 4.02 -3.07
N ASN A 578 18.17 3.63 -4.32
CA ASN A 578 18.31 2.26 -4.79
C ASN A 578 19.79 1.81 -4.84
N LEU A 579 20.68 2.64 -5.37
CA LEU A 579 22.12 2.35 -5.47
C LEU A 579 22.77 2.31 -4.08
N ALA A 580 22.40 3.26 -3.19
CA ALA A 580 22.89 3.24 -1.83
C ALA A 580 22.50 1.94 -1.08
N ALA A 581 21.25 1.49 -1.25
CA ALA A 581 20.80 0.23 -0.68
C ALA A 581 21.60 -0.96 -1.26
N ALA A 582 21.81 -0.99 -2.58
CA ALA A 582 22.57 -2.04 -3.24
C ALA A 582 24.05 -2.08 -2.80
N HIS A 583 24.70 -0.93 -2.60
CA HIS A 583 26.06 -0.87 -2.09
C HIS A 583 26.18 -1.38 -0.64
N LEU A 584 25.20 -1.09 0.21
CA LEU A 584 25.14 -1.64 1.57
C LEU A 584 24.90 -3.15 1.55
N GLU A 585 23.93 -3.63 0.77
CA GLU A 585 23.58 -5.05 0.67
C GLU A 585 24.72 -5.90 0.11
N SER A 586 25.51 -5.35 -0.81
CA SER A 586 26.71 -6.01 -1.38
C SER A 586 27.97 -5.90 -0.52
N GLY A 587 27.91 -5.17 0.60
CA GLY A 587 29.06 -4.95 1.48
C GLY A 587 30.16 -4.04 0.90
N ARG A 588 29.88 -3.31 -0.20
CA ARG A 588 30.81 -2.32 -0.76
C ARG A 588 30.99 -1.11 0.16
N VAL A 589 30.01 -0.82 0.96
CA VAL A 589 30.06 0.18 2.02
C VAL A 589 29.38 -0.38 3.27
N GLU A 590 29.99 -0.19 4.42
CA GLU A 590 29.37 -0.52 5.70
C GLU A 590 28.52 0.63 6.20
N SER A 591 27.40 0.30 6.87
CA SER A 591 26.59 1.32 7.51
C SER A 591 27.38 2.03 8.62
N PRO A 592 27.52 3.36 8.60
CA PRO A 592 28.19 4.08 9.67
C PRO A 592 27.32 4.24 10.94
N TYR A 593 26.10 3.73 10.96
CA TYR A 593 25.14 4.01 12.03
C TYR A 593 24.78 2.74 12.81
N ASP A 594 24.68 2.91 14.12
CA ASP A 594 24.14 1.91 15.04
C ASP A 594 22.66 2.12 15.30
N LEU A 595 22.20 3.38 15.22
CA LEU A 595 20.78 3.73 15.37
C LEU A 595 20.32 4.55 14.17
N VAL A 596 19.40 3.96 13.40
CA VAL A 596 18.71 4.61 12.28
C VAL A 596 17.29 4.93 12.69
N MET A 597 16.89 6.19 12.54
CA MET A 597 15.56 6.65 12.93
C MET A 597 14.88 7.33 11.74
N ALA A 598 13.63 6.96 11.43
CA ALA A 598 12.88 7.49 10.31
C ALA A 598 11.58 8.15 10.77
N ASP A 599 11.39 9.44 10.42
CA ASP A 599 10.15 10.17 10.65
C ASP A 599 9.20 10.07 9.45
N GLU A 600 7.91 10.30 9.68
CA GLU A 600 6.83 10.23 8.68
C GLU A 600 6.88 8.94 7.82
N PHE A 601 7.18 7.80 8.48
CA PHE A 601 7.50 6.56 7.80
C PHE A 601 6.35 5.98 6.97
N GLN A 602 5.11 6.44 7.16
CA GLN A 602 3.97 6.09 6.31
C GLN A 602 4.09 6.62 4.86
N ASP A 603 5.04 7.52 4.60
CA ASP A 603 5.34 8.03 3.26
C ASP A 603 6.56 7.35 2.61
N ALA A 604 7.10 6.31 3.25
CA ALA A 604 8.24 5.58 2.69
C ALA A 604 7.83 4.81 1.44
N SER A 605 8.65 4.90 0.38
CA SER A 605 8.60 3.99 -0.76
C SER A 605 9.30 2.67 -0.42
N ARG A 606 9.13 1.66 -1.26
CA ARG A 606 9.87 0.39 -1.13
C ARG A 606 11.38 0.58 -1.18
N ALA A 607 11.86 1.47 -2.03
CA ALA A 607 13.29 1.82 -2.10
C ALA A 607 13.81 2.39 -0.77
N ARG A 608 13.06 3.30 -0.13
CA ARG A 608 13.43 3.87 1.18
C ARG A 608 13.40 2.81 2.28
N ALA A 609 12.40 1.92 2.28
CA ALA A 609 12.34 0.80 3.21
C ALA A 609 13.52 -0.15 3.04
N ARG A 610 13.89 -0.46 1.77
CA ARG A 610 15.07 -1.26 1.43
C ARG A 610 16.36 -0.61 1.96
N LEU A 611 16.52 0.71 1.75
CA LEU A 611 17.67 1.45 2.29
C LEU A 611 17.72 1.37 3.83
N CYS A 612 16.60 1.61 4.52
CA CYS A 612 16.55 1.47 5.97
C CYS A 612 16.94 0.06 6.42
N ARG A 613 16.44 -0.97 5.74
CA ARG A 613 16.78 -2.37 6.04
C ARG A 613 18.26 -2.66 5.85
N ALA A 614 18.82 -2.16 4.74
CA ALA A 614 20.24 -2.33 4.43
C ALA A 614 21.15 -1.63 5.46
N LEU A 615 20.74 -0.43 5.92
CA LEU A 615 21.50 0.31 6.95
C LEU A 615 21.61 -0.44 8.28
N VAL A 616 20.65 -1.30 8.58
CA VAL A 616 20.59 -2.03 9.87
C VAL A 616 20.64 -3.55 9.68
N GLN A 617 21.22 -4.03 8.57
CA GLN A 617 21.27 -5.47 8.27
C GLN A 617 22.19 -6.24 9.21
N ASP A 618 23.24 -5.60 9.77
CA ASP A 618 24.17 -6.23 10.69
C ASP A 618 23.57 -6.34 12.08
N LYS A 619 24.03 -7.34 12.83
CA LYS A 619 23.61 -7.55 14.21
C LYS A 619 24.00 -6.39 15.12
N GLY A 620 23.19 -6.15 16.14
CA GLY A 620 23.41 -5.10 17.14
C GLY A 620 23.04 -3.70 16.67
N ARG A 621 22.43 -3.57 15.46
CA ARG A 621 21.93 -2.29 14.95
C ARG A 621 20.46 -2.10 15.24
N PHE A 622 20.06 -0.84 15.39
CA PHE A 622 18.73 -0.46 15.80
C PHE A 622 18.02 0.37 14.74
N PHE A 623 16.75 0.05 14.51
CA PHE A 623 15.88 0.83 13.65
C PHE A 623 14.64 1.30 14.41
N PHE A 624 14.34 2.59 14.33
CA PHE A 624 13.20 3.22 14.98
C PHE A 624 12.39 4.02 13.94
N ALA A 625 11.22 3.52 13.57
CA ALA A 625 10.35 4.15 12.60
C ALA A 625 9.13 4.77 13.30
N VAL A 626 8.82 6.02 12.97
CA VAL A 626 7.65 6.74 13.49
C VAL A 626 6.76 7.16 12.34
N GLY A 627 5.46 6.91 12.43
CA GLY A 627 4.53 7.28 11.38
C GLY A 627 3.07 7.19 11.79
N ASP A 628 2.20 7.64 10.89
CA ASP A 628 0.75 7.57 11.01
C ASP A 628 0.17 7.04 9.71
N ASP A 629 -0.16 5.76 9.64
CA ASP A 629 -0.72 5.11 8.45
C ASP A 629 -2.03 5.75 7.98
N TRP A 630 -2.79 6.38 8.89
CA TRP A 630 -3.98 7.16 8.55
C TRP A 630 -3.66 8.47 7.82
N GLN A 631 -2.38 8.91 7.80
CA GLN A 631 -1.88 10.07 7.06
C GLN A 631 -1.03 9.69 5.85
N SER A 632 -1.08 8.43 5.39
CA SER A 632 -0.43 8.01 4.14
C SER A 632 -1.25 8.47 2.93
N ILE A 633 -0.83 9.59 2.33
CA ILE A 633 -1.53 10.28 1.24
C ILE A 633 -0.61 10.58 0.04
N ASN A 634 0.58 10.01 0.02
CA ASN A 634 1.62 10.29 -0.97
C ASN A 634 1.88 9.09 -1.91
N ARG A 635 0.86 8.25 -2.16
CA ARG A 635 0.98 7.11 -3.08
C ARG A 635 1.38 7.56 -4.49
N PHE A 636 0.84 8.70 -4.95
CA PHE A 636 1.21 9.30 -6.23
C PHE A 636 2.69 9.69 -6.32
N ALA A 637 3.40 9.82 -5.19
CA ALA A 637 4.83 10.05 -5.08
C ALA A 637 5.62 8.77 -4.68
N GLY A 638 5.05 7.58 -4.92
CA GLY A 638 5.69 6.29 -4.70
C GLY A 638 5.62 5.75 -3.28
N ALA A 639 4.90 6.41 -2.35
CA ALA A 639 4.72 5.89 -1.01
C ALA A 639 3.93 4.57 -1.01
N ASP A 640 4.40 3.61 -0.22
CA ASP A 640 3.75 2.32 -0.01
C ASP A 640 3.38 2.15 1.47
N VAL A 641 2.09 2.28 1.77
CA VAL A 641 1.58 2.14 3.14
C VAL A 641 1.87 0.75 3.72
N SER A 642 2.07 -0.27 2.88
CA SER A 642 2.38 -1.63 3.31
C SER A 642 3.72 -1.71 4.08
N VAL A 643 4.66 -0.80 3.80
CA VAL A 643 5.92 -0.69 4.53
C VAL A 643 5.66 -0.47 6.03
N MET A 644 4.61 0.27 6.35
CA MET A 644 4.21 0.51 7.73
C MET A 644 3.20 -0.52 8.26
N THR A 645 2.17 -0.88 7.49
CA THR A 645 1.13 -1.82 7.95
C THR A 645 1.64 -3.27 8.03
N SER A 646 2.66 -3.61 7.25
CA SER A 646 3.32 -4.92 7.23
C SER A 646 4.78 -4.83 7.74
N PHE A 647 5.06 -3.96 8.69
CA PHE A 647 6.40 -3.66 9.19
C PHE A 647 7.24 -4.90 9.51
N ARG A 648 6.64 -5.92 10.13
CA ARG A 648 7.34 -7.16 10.48
C ARG A 648 7.79 -7.98 9.26
N GLN A 649 7.08 -7.88 8.14
CA GLN A 649 7.49 -8.53 6.89
C GLN A 649 8.70 -7.83 6.26
N TRP A 650 8.79 -6.51 6.42
CA TRP A 650 9.88 -5.69 5.90
C TRP A 650 11.15 -5.75 6.75
N PHE A 651 11.03 -5.71 8.07
CA PHE A 651 12.15 -5.52 9.00
C PHE A 651 12.36 -6.68 9.96
N GLY A 652 11.62 -7.79 9.81
CA GLY A 652 11.64 -8.92 10.73
C GLY A 652 10.80 -8.65 11.96
N HIS A 653 11.10 -9.34 13.04
CA HIS A 653 10.41 -9.13 14.32
C HIS A 653 10.75 -7.78 14.93
N GLY A 654 9.80 -7.19 15.64
CA GLY A 654 10.00 -5.92 16.31
C GLY A 654 8.83 -5.53 17.19
N GLN A 655 9.04 -4.49 18.00
CA GLN A 655 8.01 -3.89 18.84
C GLN A 655 7.17 -2.92 18.01
N VAL A 656 5.85 -2.99 18.18
CA VAL A 656 4.90 -2.03 17.60
C VAL A 656 4.22 -1.31 18.76
N LEU A 657 4.52 -0.03 18.90
CA LEU A 657 4.02 0.82 19.97
C LEU A 657 3.05 1.85 19.39
N LYS A 658 2.14 2.37 20.20
CA LYS A 658 1.14 3.35 19.77
C LYS A 658 1.27 4.64 20.57
N LEU A 659 1.10 5.77 19.88
CA LEU A 659 0.88 7.08 20.48
C LEU A 659 -0.54 7.52 20.14
N GLU A 660 -1.46 7.24 21.02
CA GLU A 660 -2.89 7.44 20.84
C GLU A 660 -3.37 8.78 21.39
N GLN A 661 -2.61 9.40 22.30
CA GLN A 661 -2.93 10.72 22.84
C GLN A 661 -2.54 11.84 21.86
N THR A 662 -3.50 12.71 21.52
CA THR A 662 -3.27 13.91 20.69
C THR A 662 -3.44 15.19 21.52
N PHE A 663 -2.74 16.25 21.11
CA PHE A 663 -2.79 17.58 21.70
C PHE A 663 -3.34 18.64 20.73
N ARG A 664 -3.81 18.21 19.58
CA ARG A 664 -4.24 19.12 18.50
C ARG A 664 -5.75 19.33 18.49
N CYS A 665 -6.49 18.27 18.22
CA CYS A 665 -7.93 18.33 17.98
C CYS A 665 -8.73 18.10 19.25
N PRO A 666 -9.94 18.68 19.40
CA PRO A 666 -10.89 18.30 20.43
C PRO A 666 -11.33 16.82 20.30
N GLN A 667 -11.68 16.18 21.41
CA GLN A 667 -12.07 14.77 21.43
C GLN A 667 -13.18 14.44 20.40
N ALA A 668 -14.22 15.27 20.35
CA ALA A 668 -15.32 15.04 19.41
C ALA A 668 -14.86 15.03 17.92
N LEU A 669 -13.86 15.85 17.55
CA LEU A 669 -13.29 15.81 16.19
C LEU A 669 -12.42 14.57 15.97
N CYS A 670 -11.70 14.13 17.02
CA CYS A 670 -10.96 12.87 16.98
C CYS A 670 -11.89 11.68 16.78
N ASP A 671 -13.01 11.64 17.50
CA ASP A 671 -13.98 10.55 17.42
C ASP A 671 -14.57 10.43 15.99
N VAL A 672 -15.02 11.54 15.42
CA VAL A 672 -15.59 11.56 14.07
C VAL A 672 -14.54 11.19 13.01
N SER A 673 -13.37 11.82 13.05
CA SER A 673 -12.32 11.58 12.06
C SER A 673 -11.78 10.14 12.14
N SER A 674 -11.65 9.59 13.35
CA SER A 674 -11.23 8.20 13.58
C SER A 674 -12.31 7.20 13.12
N ALA A 675 -13.57 7.44 13.45
CA ALA A 675 -14.67 6.60 13.00
C ALA A 675 -14.76 6.56 11.46
N PHE A 676 -14.56 7.73 10.82
CA PHE A 676 -14.58 7.82 9.37
C PHE A 676 -13.42 7.03 8.72
N VAL A 677 -12.17 7.24 9.15
CA VAL A 677 -11.00 6.63 8.51
C VAL A 677 -10.88 5.14 8.81
N SER A 678 -11.27 4.69 10.01
CA SER A 678 -11.17 3.29 10.47
C SER A 678 -12.18 2.34 9.81
N LYS A 679 -13.13 2.83 9.02
CA LYS A 679 -13.97 1.99 8.14
C LYS A 679 -13.10 1.16 7.18
N ASN A 680 -11.93 1.65 6.83
CA ASN A 680 -10.90 0.89 6.14
C ASN A 680 -10.15 -0.02 7.11
N ARG A 681 -10.50 -1.29 7.13
CA ARG A 681 -9.91 -2.30 8.01
C ARG A 681 -8.48 -2.71 7.67
N GLY A 682 -7.96 -2.32 6.51
CA GLY A 682 -6.56 -2.54 6.12
C GLY A 682 -5.56 -1.66 6.88
N GLN A 683 -6.04 -0.70 7.66
CA GLN A 683 -5.22 0.23 8.44
C GLN A 683 -5.00 -0.26 9.87
N ILE A 684 -3.94 0.25 10.52
CA ILE A 684 -3.61 -0.12 11.89
C ILE A 684 -4.65 0.50 12.86
N ALA A 685 -5.31 -0.34 13.61
CA ALA A 685 -6.32 0.11 14.57
C ALA A 685 -5.69 0.94 15.70
N LYS A 686 -6.25 2.14 15.94
CA LYS A 686 -5.85 3.10 16.98
C LYS A 686 -7.07 3.62 17.73
N ARG A 687 -6.88 4.00 18.99
CA ARG A 687 -7.89 4.70 19.80
C ARG A 687 -7.36 6.09 20.12
N VAL A 688 -7.80 7.09 19.35
CA VAL A 688 -7.32 8.46 19.53
C VAL A 688 -8.06 9.11 20.70
N HIS A 689 -7.32 9.66 21.66
CA HIS A 689 -7.88 10.38 22.77
C HIS A 689 -7.22 11.76 22.93
N SER A 690 -8.00 12.74 23.36
CA SER A 690 -7.57 14.11 23.52
C SER A 690 -8.15 14.73 24.79
N ALA A 691 -7.32 15.51 25.47
CA ALA A 691 -7.77 16.38 26.57
C ALA A 691 -8.08 17.82 26.11
N THR A 692 -7.96 18.11 24.80
CA THR A 692 -8.22 19.45 24.26
C THR A 692 -9.72 19.77 24.32
N PRO A 693 -10.14 20.83 24.99
CA PRO A 693 -11.56 21.17 25.11
C PRO A 693 -12.13 21.65 23.78
N ALA A 694 -13.37 21.30 23.51
CA ALA A 694 -14.10 21.84 22.36
C ALA A 694 -14.48 23.32 22.63
N GLN A 695 -14.35 24.16 21.61
CA GLN A 695 -14.72 25.57 21.63
C GLN A 695 -15.85 25.82 20.60
N GLY A 696 -16.99 25.18 20.81
CA GLY A 696 -18.12 25.20 19.89
C GLY A 696 -18.25 23.93 19.03
N PRO A 697 -19.07 23.95 17.95
CA PRO A 697 -19.27 22.81 17.07
C PRO A 697 -17.97 22.47 16.34
N VAL A 698 -17.55 21.19 16.43
CA VAL A 698 -16.29 20.72 15.81
C VAL A 698 -16.40 20.48 14.32
N LEU A 699 -17.62 20.23 13.82
CA LEU A 699 -17.93 20.09 12.39
C LEU A 699 -19.14 20.96 12.06
N GLN A 700 -19.07 21.65 10.91
CA GLN A 700 -20.17 22.43 10.35
C GLN A 700 -20.24 22.13 8.84
N ALA A 701 -21.44 22.06 8.29
CA ALA A 701 -21.64 21.81 6.88
C ALA A 701 -22.70 22.77 6.31
N PHE A 702 -22.33 23.46 5.24
CA PHE A 702 -23.17 24.48 4.62
C PHE A 702 -23.45 24.14 3.16
N GLN A 703 -24.70 24.21 2.75
CA GLN A 703 -25.11 23.99 1.37
C GLN A 703 -25.58 25.31 0.74
N VAL A 704 -25.06 25.57 -0.44
CA VAL A 704 -25.51 26.69 -1.30
C VAL A 704 -26.25 26.16 -2.53
N ASP A 705 -27.03 27.02 -3.20
CA ASP A 705 -27.81 26.61 -4.36
C ASP A 705 -26.96 26.42 -5.62
N SER A 706 -25.89 27.20 -5.76
CA SER A 706 -25.00 27.11 -6.91
C SER A 706 -23.51 27.28 -6.56
N LYS A 707 -22.63 26.88 -7.46
CA LYS A 707 -21.18 26.93 -7.25
C LYS A 707 -20.68 28.38 -7.12
N GLU A 708 -21.31 29.30 -7.78
CA GLU A 708 -20.98 30.73 -7.76
C GLU A 708 -21.17 31.36 -6.38
N GLN A 709 -22.09 30.82 -5.58
CA GLN A 709 -22.36 31.28 -4.21
C GLN A 709 -21.36 30.80 -3.17
N LEU A 710 -20.52 29.81 -3.49
CA LEU A 710 -19.54 29.23 -2.54
C LEU A 710 -18.57 30.28 -1.99
N ALA A 711 -18.02 31.12 -2.87
CA ALA A 711 -17.05 32.14 -2.47
C ALA A 711 -17.68 33.15 -1.48
N ASP A 712 -18.91 33.57 -1.73
CA ASP A 712 -19.63 34.53 -0.87
C ASP A 712 -20.02 33.89 0.47
N ALA A 713 -20.40 32.63 0.46
CA ALA A 713 -20.70 31.88 1.69
C ALA A 713 -19.47 31.72 2.59
N ILE A 714 -18.32 31.38 1.98
CA ILE A 714 -17.04 31.26 2.69
C ILE A 714 -16.58 32.61 3.23
N ASP A 715 -16.69 33.67 2.44
CA ASP A 715 -16.36 35.03 2.85
C ASP A 715 -17.19 35.45 4.08
N ARG A 716 -18.52 35.23 4.06
CA ARG A 716 -19.39 35.49 5.21
C ARG A 716 -18.98 34.69 6.44
N PHE A 717 -18.67 33.40 6.29
CA PHE A 717 -18.22 32.57 7.39
C PHE A 717 -16.95 33.12 8.04
N VAL A 718 -15.96 33.55 7.23
CA VAL A 718 -14.71 34.14 7.75
C VAL A 718 -14.98 35.45 8.47
N VAL A 719 -15.88 36.30 7.94
CA VAL A 719 -16.30 37.54 8.60
C VAL A 719 -16.97 37.25 9.95
N THR A 720 -17.86 36.27 10.01
CA THR A 720 -18.49 35.83 11.29
C THR A 720 -17.46 35.39 12.32
N LEU A 721 -16.42 34.66 11.91
CA LEU A 721 -15.31 34.31 12.82
C LEU A 721 -14.58 35.54 13.35
N ALA A 722 -14.34 36.52 12.49
CA ALA A 722 -13.69 37.79 12.91
C ALA A 722 -14.57 38.62 13.85
N GLU A 723 -15.87 38.68 13.60
CA GLU A 723 -16.85 39.31 14.49
C GLU A 723 -16.86 38.62 15.85
N GLY A 724 -16.88 37.28 15.89
CA GLY A 724 -16.83 36.54 17.13
C GLY A 724 -15.59 36.87 17.99
N VAL A 725 -14.43 37.08 17.36
CA VAL A 725 -13.20 37.50 18.07
C VAL A 725 -13.31 38.96 18.53
N ARG A 726 -13.80 39.84 17.63
CA ARG A 726 -14.00 41.28 17.97
C ARG A 726 -14.93 41.47 19.16
N ASP A 727 -16.02 40.73 19.18
CA ASP A 727 -17.08 40.83 20.18
C ASP A 727 -16.81 39.98 21.43
N GLY A 728 -15.68 39.25 21.46
CA GLY A 728 -15.25 38.45 22.60
C GLY A 728 -16.04 37.14 22.80
N THR A 729 -16.90 36.77 21.87
CA THR A 729 -17.65 35.49 21.86
C THR A 729 -16.78 34.29 21.43
N SER A 730 -15.68 34.56 20.75
CA SER A 730 -14.66 33.57 20.37
C SER A 730 -13.29 33.97 20.92
N LEU A 731 -12.58 33.02 21.49
CA LEU A 731 -11.20 33.24 21.96
C LEU A 731 -10.27 33.47 20.76
N PRO A 732 -9.33 34.43 20.86
CA PRO A 732 -8.31 34.63 19.84
C PRO A 732 -7.41 33.38 19.70
N GLY A 733 -6.69 33.26 18.60
CA GLY A 733 -5.70 32.21 18.37
C GLY A 733 -4.39 32.45 19.14
N ARG A 734 -3.44 31.53 19.01
CA ARG A 734 -2.14 31.56 19.73
C ARG A 734 -1.36 32.85 19.52
N ASN A 735 -1.49 33.50 18.36
CA ASN A 735 -0.78 34.74 18.01
C ASN A 735 -1.70 35.97 18.06
N GLY A 736 -2.77 35.94 18.85
CA GLY A 736 -3.75 37.00 18.94
C GLY A 736 -4.74 37.07 17.80
N LYS A 737 -4.56 36.31 16.73
CA LYS A 737 -5.49 36.17 15.59
C LYS A 737 -5.88 34.71 15.42
N LEU A 738 -7.11 34.47 14.93
CA LEU A 738 -7.52 33.14 14.51
C LEU A 738 -6.78 32.77 13.21
N SER A 739 -6.19 31.61 13.18
CA SER A 739 -5.66 31.03 11.94
C SER A 739 -6.74 30.20 11.24
N VAL A 740 -6.95 30.47 9.96
CA VAL A 740 -7.93 29.78 9.10
C VAL A 740 -7.23 29.22 7.87
N TYR A 741 -7.29 27.91 7.68
CA TYR A 741 -6.84 27.30 6.44
C TYR A 741 -8.03 26.99 5.53
N ILE A 742 -7.99 27.52 4.30
CA ILE A 742 -8.86 27.06 3.21
C ILE A 742 -8.10 25.91 2.54
N LEU A 743 -8.57 24.69 2.76
CA LEU A 743 -7.93 23.48 2.25
C LEU A 743 -8.65 22.99 1.00
N GLY A 744 -8.05 23.24 -0.17
CA GLY A 744 -8.56 22.76 -1.44
C GLY A 744 -8.05 21.34 -1.77
N ARG A 745 -8.86 20.56 -2.48
CA ARG A 745 -8.39 19.32 -3.12
C ARG A 745 -7.44 19.64 -4.30
N TYR A 746 -7.66 20.77 -4.96
CA TYR A 746 -6.94 21.24 -6.14
C TYR A 746 -6.41 22.65 -5.94
N ASN A 747 -5.34 23.01 -6.67
CA ASN A 747 -4.80 24.38 -6.64
C ASN A 747 -5.82 25.43 -7.11
N ALA A 748 -6.73 25.05 -8.02
CA ALA A 748 -7.78 25.94 -8.51
C ALA A 748 -8.76 26.39 -7.41
N ASP A 749 -8.85 25.65 -6.31
CA ASP A 749 -9.74 25.99 -5.18
C ASP A 749 -9.27 27.25 -4.44
N ARG A 750 -8.08 27.77 -4.77
CA ARG A 750 -7.60 29.08 -4.32
C ARG A 750 -8.58 30.22 -4.66
N GLN A 751 -9.41 30.05 -5.68
CA GLN A 751 -10.48 31.01 -6.04
C GLN A 751 -11.46 31.31 -4.90
N TYR A 752 -11.58 30.41 -3.92
CA TYR A 752 -12.46 30.57 -2.76
C TYR A 752 -11.85 31.40 -1.62
N VAL A 753 -10.60 31.85 -1.76
CA VAL A 753 -9.98 32.75 -0.77
C VAL A 753 -10.65 34.12 -0.85
N PRO A 754 -11.14 34.66 0.28
CA PRO A 754 -11.77 35.98 0.30
C PRO A 754 -10.86 37.06 -0.27
N LEU A 755 -11.36 37.82 -1.23
CA LEU A 755 -10.61 38.89 -1.91
C LEU A 755 -10.38 40.11 -1.02
N ARG A 756 -11.39 40.45 -0.18
CA ARG A 756 -11.37 41.69 0.65
C ARG A 756 -10.96 41.39 2.07
N GLN A 757 -9.71 40.99 2.28
CA GLN A 757 -9.20 40.57 3.57
C GLN A 757 -9.10 41.68 4.61
N ASN A 758 -9.04 42.93 4.21
CA ASN A 758 -9.01 44.11 5.12
C ASN A 758 -10.19 44.20 6.08
N ARG A 759 -11.30 43.53 5.80
CA ARG A 759 -12.50 43.48 6.68
C ARG A 759 -12.26 42.64 7.94
N PHE A 760 -11.38 41.66 7.88
CA PHE A 760 -11.18 40.67 8.95
C PHE A 760 -9.71 40.42 9.34
N ASN A 761 -8.74 40.88 8.55
CA ASN A 761 -7.32 40.58 8.76
C ASN A 761 -6.74 41.05 10.12
N ARG A 762 -7.45 41.94 10.82
CA ARG A 762 -7.10 42.32 12.19
C ARG A 762 -7.31 41.16 13.18
N TRP A 763 -8.27 40.29 12.91
CA TRP A 763 -8.76 39.27 13.84
C TRP A 763 -8.51 37.83 13.33
N VAL A 764 -8.44 37.69 12.01
CA VAL A 764 -8.34 36.39 11.33
C VAL A 764 -7.24 36.44 10.29
N ASP A 765 -6.38 35.43 10.27
CA ASP A 765 -5.36 35.18 9.25
C ASP A 765 -5.81 34.00 8.39
N VAL A 766 -5.99 34.23 7.08
CA VAL A 766 -6.50 33.23 6.14
C VAL A 766 -5.41 32.84 5.18
N SER A 767 -5.12 31.54 5.12
CA SER A 767 -4.16 30.96 4.19
C SER A 767 -4.78 29.85 3.35
N PHE A 768 -4.39 29.77 2.08
CA PHE A 768 -4.78 28.68 1.19
C PHE A 768 -3.67 27.64 1.08
N LEU A 769 -4.04 26.39 1.26
CA LEU A 769 -3.17 25.23 1.00
C LEU A 769 -4.00 24.16 0.28
N THR A 770 -3.34 23.32 -0.53
CA THR A 770 -3.96 22.04 -0.85
C THR A 770 -3.89 21.12 0.37
N ILE A 771 -4.81 20.16 0.48
CA ILE A 771 -4.82 19.22 1.61
C ILE A 771 -3.47 18.50 1.72
N HIS A 772 -2.86 18.09 0.62
CA HIS A 772 -1.53 17.47 0.61
C HIS A 772 -0.45 18.39 1.20
N ARG A 773 -0.44 19.67 0.80
CA ARG A 773 0.53 20.66 1.31
C ARG A 773 0.29 21.06 2.76
N SER A 774 -0.90 20.83 3.29
CA SER A 774 -1.24 21.12 4.69
C SER A 774 -0.69 20.07 5.67
N LYS A 775 -0.14 18.96 5.17
CA LYS A 775 0.46 17.92 6.01
C LYS A 775 1.58 18.53 6.88
N GLY A 776 1.61 18.19 8.15
CA GLY A 776 2.52 18.82 9.13
C GLY A 776 1.99 20.12 9.74
N SER A 777 1.14 20.89 9.05
CA SER A 777 0.63 22.18 9.52
C SER A 777 -0.67 22.04 10.33
N GLU A 778 -1.10 23.11 11.02
CA GLU A 778 -2.34 23.18 11.78
C GLU A 778 -2.92 24.61 11.82
N ALA A 779 -4.24 24.75 11.93
CA ALA A 779 -4.93 26.02 12.08
C ALA A 779 -6.03 25.94 13.12
N ASP A 780 -6.54 27.08 13.59
CA ASP A 780 -7.69 27.10 14.50
C ASP A 780 -8.94 26.57 13.78
N TYR A 781 -9.19 27.04 12.55
CA TYR A 781 -10.29 26.60 11.72
C TYR A 781 -9.80 26.09 10.36
N VAL A 782 -10.47 25.10 9.86
CA VAL A 782 -10.29 24.58 8.52
C VAL A 782 -11.56 24.76 7.72
N ILE A 783 -11.44 25.24 6.49
CA ILE A 783 -12.53 25.35 5.55
C ILE A 783 -12.27 24.42 4.37
N LEU A 784 -13.21 23.54 4.07
CA LEU A 784 -13.22 22.69 2.88
C LEU A 784 -14.21 23.31 1.89
N PRO A 785 -13.73 24.03 0.86
CA PRO A 785 -14.57 24.96 0.09
C PRO A 785 -15.50 24.28 -0.91
N GLU A 786 -15.16 23.07 -1.36
CA GLU A 786 -15.85 22.41 -2.47
C GLU A 786 -16.03 20.93 -2.18
N MET A 787 -16.88 20.60 -1.18
CA MET A 787 -17.26 19.23 -0.85
C MET A 787 -18.34 18.74 -1.81
N ILE A 788 -17.95 18.47 -3.06
CA ILE A 788 -18.86 18.04 -4.13
C ILE A 788 -18.40 16.72 -4.77
N SER A 789 -19.38 15.94 -5.20
CA SER A 789 -19.20 14.78 -6.06
C SER A 789 -19.92 15.04 -7.38
N ALA A 790 -19.18 15.14 -8.47
CA ALA A 790 -19.72 15.33 -9.80
C ALA A 790 -18.96 14.44 -10.79
N PRO A 791 -19.65 13.59 -11.58
CA PRO A 791 -19.02 12.77 -12.60
C PRO A 791 -18.29 13.65 -13.61
N ARG A 792 -17.07 13.23 -13.99
CA ARG A 792 -16.23 13.92 -15.00
C ARG A 792 -15.82 15.37 -14.66
N ARG A 793 -16.01 15.81 -13.42
CA ARG A 793 -15.60 17.15 -12.94
C ARG A 793 -14.63 17.01 -11.76
N ARG A 794 -14.02 18.10 -11.35
CA ARG A 794 -13.27 18.16 -10.10
C ARG A 794 -14.22 17.86 -8.95
N SER A 795 -13.86 16.89 -8.14
CA SER A 795 -14.67 16.42 -7.01
C SER A 795 -13.78 16.13 -5.80
N PHE A 796 -14.38 16.11 -4.63
CA PHE A 796 -13.78 15.58 -3.42
C PHE A 796 -14.80 14.69 -2.69
N PRO A 797 -14.57 13.38 -2.63
CA PRO A 797 -13.38 12.64 -3.06
C PRO A 797 -13.17 12.70 -4.58
N ASN A 798 -11.91 12.60 -5.00
CA ASN A 798 -11.59 12.43 -6.40
C ASN A 798 -11.98 11.01 -6.83
N THR A 799 -12.92 10.92 -7.75
CA THR A 799 -13.39 9.64 -8.30
C THR A 799 -12.66 9.25 -9.59
N ARG A 800 -11.76 10.09 -10.09
CA ARG A 800 -10.89 9.71 -11.20
C ARG A 800 -9.89 8.68 -10.67
N ALA A 801 -9.96 7.49 -11.20
CA ALA A 801 -8.90 6.51 -11.03
C ALA A 801 -7.63 7.01 -11.74
N ASP A 802 -6.47 6.69 -11.18
CA ASP A 802 -5.20 6.77 -11.92
C ASP A 802 -5.33 5.91 -13.19
N ASP A 803 -4.53 6.24 -14.22
CA ASP A 803 -4.51 5.38 -15.40
C ASP A 803 -4.13 3.95 -14.98
N PRO A 804 -4.93 2.93 -15.36
CA PRO A 804 -4.70 1.56 -14.92
C PRO A 804 -3.32 0.99 -15.23
N VAL A 805 -2.62 1.48 -16.27
CA VAL A 805 -1.25 1.05 -16.57
C VAL A 805 -0.29 1.33 -15.41
N LEU A 806 -0.56 2.35 -14.59
CA LEU A 806 0.24 2.66 -13.41
C LEU A 806 0.21 1.54 -12.37
N ALA A 807 -0.83 0.71 -12.36
CA ALA A 807 -0.92 -0.43 -11.44
C ALA A 807 0.25 -1.42 -11.60
N LEU A 808 0.85 -1.51 -12.79
CA LEU A 808 2.04 -2.34 -13.01
C LEU A 808 3.26 -1.84 -12.24
N ALA A 809 3.40 -0.52 -12.06
CA ALA A 809 4.55 0.09 -11.40
C ALA A 809 4.29 0.46 -9.93
N MET A 810 3.03 0.71 -9.58
CA MET A 810 2.64 1.10 -8.22
C MET A 810 2.60 -0.10 -7.26
N PRO A 811 2.75 0.12 -5.95
CA PRO A 811 2.43 -0.88 -4.95
C PRO A 811 0.97 -1.32 -5.09
N GLU A 812 0.67 -2.54 -4.67
CA GLU A 812 -0.72 -2.97 -4.53
C GLU A 812 -1.49 -1.93 -3.72
N GLY A 813 -2.48 -1.32 -4.35
CA GLY A 813 -3.25 -0.25 -3.74
C GLY A 813 -4.13 -0.76 -2.61
N ASP A 814 -4.65 0.17 -1.87
CA ASP A 814 -5.66 -0.08 -0.87
C ASP A 814 -6.90 -0.70 -1.55
N THR A 815 -7.27 -1.90 -1.14
CA THR A 815 -8.46 -2.60 -1.67
C THR A 815 -9.76 -1.95 -1.21
N PHE A 816 -9.69 -1.06 -0.22
CA PHE A 816 -10.86 -0.33 0.28
C PHE A 816 -11.22 0.83 -0.66
N PRO A 817 -12.50 0.96 -1.07
CA PRO A 817 -12.91 2.02 -2.00
C PRO A 817 -12.52 3.41 -1.51
N LEU A 818 -11.87 4.18 -2.37
CA LEU A 818 -11.38 5.53 -2.08
C LEU A 818 -10.48 5.61 -0.84
N GLY A 819 -9.72 4.55 -0.52
CA GLY A 819 -8.93 4.47 0.71
C GLY A 819 -7.95 5.64 0.90
N GLU A 820 -7.24 6.04 -0.16
CA GLU A 820 -6.33 7.20 -0.11
C GLU A 820 -7.08 8.53 0.04
N GLU A 821 -8.19 8.74 -0.69
CA GLU A 821 -9.02 9.93 -0.54
C GLU A 821 -9.63 10.01 0.86
N ARG A 822 -9.96 8.87 1.47
CA ARG A 822 -10.45 8.79 2.85
C ARG A 822 -9.37 9.22 3.85
N ARG A 823 -8.12 8.79 3.66
CA ARG A 823 -6.98 9.29 4.45
C ARG A 823 -6.73 10.78 4.21
N LEU A 824 -6.87 11.23 2.97
CA LEU A 824 -6.74 12.65 2.64
C LEU A 824 -7.79 13.49 3.37
N PHE A 825 -9.02 13.01 3.45
CA PHE A 825 -10.08 13.66 4.22
C PHE A 825 -9.80 13.65 5.72
N TYR A 826 -9.31 12.54 6.26
CA TYR A 826 -8.82 12.46 7.65
C TYR A 826 -7.71 13.50 7.92
N VAL A 827 -6.75 13.63 7.01
CA VAL A 827 -5.72 14.68 7.10
C VAL A 827 -6.37 16.06 7.16
N ALA A 828 -7.32 16.36 6.27
CA ALA A 828 -7.99 17.65 6.25
C ALA A 828 -8.72 17.96 7.57
N LEU A 829 -9.49 17.01 8.10
CA LEU A 829 -10.20 17.14 9.37
C LEU A 829 -9.24 17.39 10.54
N THR A 830 -8.13 16.64 10.59
CA THR A 830 -7.15 16.70 11.69
C THR A 830 -6.16 17.86 11.59
N ARG A 831 -6.32 18.77 10.63
CA ARG A 831 -5.57 20.05 10.61
C ARG A 831 -6.19 21.08 11.58
N ALA A 832 -7.47 20.95 11.93
CA ALA A 832 -8.17 21.89 12.76
C ALA A 832 -7.88 21.68 14.26
N ARG A 833 -7.62 22.77 14.95
CA ARG A 833 -7.53 22.80 16.42
C ARG A 833 -8.88 23.05 17.09
N ARG A 834 -9.86 23.62 16.37
CA ARG A 834 -11.17 23.97 16.91
C ARG A 834 -12.30 23.36 16.09
N SER A 835 -12.42 23.74 14.81
CA SER A 835 -13.57 23.35 13.98
C SER A 835 -13.21 23.22 12.50
N VAL A 836 -13.98 22.39 11.78
CA VAL A 836 -13.94 22.25 10.33
C VAL A 836 -15.28 22.69 9.75
N ALA A 837 -15.28 23.63 8.81
CA ALA A 837 -16.43 24.06 8.03
C ALA A 837 -16.35 23.49 6.60
N MET A 838 -17.38 22.81 6.18
CA MET A 838 -17.48 22.15 4.87
C MET A 838 -18.56 22.82 4.03
N PHE A 839 -18.26 23.15 2.78
CA PHE A 839 -19.19 23.81 1.87
C PHE A 839 -19.52 22.90 0.69
N THR A 840 -20.79 22.77 0.38
CA THR A 840 -21.30 21.94 -0.72
C THR A 840 -22.35 22.66 -1.54
N VAL A 841 -22.71 22.08 -2.69
CA VAL A 841 -23.70 22.64 -3.63
C VAL A 841 -24.90 21.70 -3.71
N ARG A 842 -26.08 22.28 -3.80
CA ARG A 842 -27.35 21.54 -3.92
C ARG A 842 -27.27 20.53 -5.09
N GLY A 843 -27.64 19.27 -4.81
CA GLY A 843 -27.62 18.19 -5.78
C GLY A 843 -26.25 17.68 -6.15
N GLN A 844 -25.16 18.21 -5.56
CA GLN A 844 -23.78 17.76 -5.82
C GLN A 844 -23.01 17.41 -4.55
N CYS A 845 -23.72 17.16 -3.45
CA CYS A 845 -23.09 16.89 -2.15
C CYS A 845 -22.08 15.75 -2.25
N SER A 846 -20.89 15.96 -1.65
CA SER A 846 -19.82 14.98 -1.56
C SER A 846 -20.30 13.69 -0.91
N THR A 847 -19.87 12.55 -1.44
CA THR A 847 -20.15 11.24 -0.83
C THR A 847 -19.59 11.14 0.59
N PHE A 848 -18.45 11.77 0.87
CA PHE A 848 -17.86 11.79 2.21
C PHE A 848 -18.65 12.67 3.18
N LEU A 849 -19.14 13.82 2.71
CA LEU A 849 -19.98 14.67 3.56
C LEU A 849 -21.31 13.99 3.86
N ARG A 850 -21.89 13.31 2.89
CA ARG A 850 -23.12 12.54 3.07
C ARG A 850 -22.93 11.36 4.03
N GLU A 851 -21.79 10.67 3.95
CA GLU A 851 -21.45 9.61 4.89
C GLU A 851 -21.39 10.14 6.33
N LEU A 852 -20.83 11.34 6.55
CA LEU A 852 -20.84 11.98 7.88
C LEU A 852 -22.25 12.36 8.34
N GLU A 853 -23.13 12.77 7.42
CA GLU A 853 -24.53 13.04 7.72
C GLU A 853 -25.29 11.78 8.10
N ASP A 854 -25.10 10.69 7.34
CA ASP A 854 -25.68 9.36 7.62
C ASP A 854 -25.21 8.81 8.98
N ASP A 855 -23.94 9.02 9.31
CA ASP A 855 -23.33 8.68 10.60
C ASP A 855 -23.80 9.64 11.73
N ARG A 856 -24.59 10.66 11.43
CA ARG A 856 -25.07 11.71 12.36
C ARG A 856 -23.95 12.54 12.99
N ALA A 857 -22.81 12.61 12.33
CA ALA A 857 -21.66 13.37 12.79
C ALA A 857 -21.79 14.87 12.46
N VAL A 858 -22.57 15.23 11.45
CA VAL A 858 -22.85 16.61 11.03
C VAL A 858 -24.26 16.74 10.49
N VAL A 859 -24.83 17.93 10.58
CA VAL A 859 -26.08 18.31 9.93
C VAL A 859 -25.75 19.29 8.83
N ILE A 860 -26.25 19.07 7.62
CA ILE A 860 -26.08 20.00 6.51
C ILE A 860 -27.15 21.09 6.65
N THR A 861 -26.71 22.35 6.69
CA THR A 861 -27.58 23.52 6.81
C THR A 861 -27.44 24.45 5.61
N ASP A 862 -28.40 25.33 5.39
CA ASP A 862 -28.18 26.49 4.54
C ASP A 862 -27.31 27.55 5.25
N THR A 863 -27.03 28.63 4.58
CA THR A 863 -26.26 29.75 5.15
C THR A 863 -26.96 30.48 6.29
N ASP A 864 -28.25 30.25 6.49
CA ASP A 864 -29.08 30.83 7.56
C ASP A 864 -29.28 29.88 8.74
N GLY A 865 -28.63 28.68 8.67
CA GLY A 865 -28.62 27.68 9.74
C GLY A 865 -29.84 26.73 9.72
N GLN A 866 -30.66 26.75 8.66
CA GLN A 866 -31.79 25.83 8.53
C GLN A 866 -31.31 24.47 8.00
N ALA A 867 -31.69 23.39 8.67
CA ALA A 867 -31.29 22.03 8.25
C ALA A 867 -31.89 21.67 6.89
N ILE A 868 -31.05 21.16 6.00
CA ILE A 868 -31.43 20.70 4.66
C ILE A 868 -31.36 19.18 4.62
N LYS A 869 -32.36 18.56 4.03
CA LYS A 869 -32.35 17.11 3.79
C LYS A 869 -32.64 16.82 2.33
N GLU A 870 -31.67 16.28 1.63
CA GLU A 870 -31.82 15.84 0.24
C GLU A 870 -32.18 14.35 0.17
N ALA A 871 -33.12 13.98 -0.72
CA ALA A 871 -33.47 12.57 -0.94
C ALA A 871 -32.38 11.85 -1.73
N SER A 872 -31.77 10.82 -1.16
CA SER A 872 -30.79 9.97 -1.83
C SER A 872 -31.41 9.23 -3.02
N CYS A 873 -30.65 8.99 -4.06
CA CYS A 873 -31.06 8.18 -5.20
C CYS A 873 -31.30 6.73 -4.79
N PRO A 874 -32.49 6.14 -5.00
CA PRO A 874 -32.76 4.77 -4.60
C PRO A 874 -31.93 3.72 -5.33
N ALA A 875 -31.47 4.04 -6.56
CA ALA A 875 -30.71 3.12 -7.40
C ALA A 875 -29.23 3.05 -7.03
N CYS A 876 -28.53 4.18 -7.04
CA CYS A 876 -27.07 4.18 -6.78
C CYS A 876 -26.70 4.51 -5.33
N LYS A 877 -27.65 5.04 -4.53
CA LYS A 877 -27.45 5.49 -3.13
C LYS A 877 -26.34 6.55 -2.94
N GLN A 878 -25.63 6.89 -4.00
CA GLN A 878 -24.50 7.85 -4.01
C GLN A 878 -24.94 9.25 -4.48
N GLY A 879 -25.83 9.33 -5.46
CA GLY A 879 -26.38 10.58 -5.94
C GLY A 879 -27.64 10.99 -5.16
N VAL A 880 -28.14 12.22 -5.43
CA VAL A 880 -29.43 12.71 -4.97
C VAL A 880 -30.38 12.93 -6.15
N LEU A 881 -31.67 13.00 -5.88
CA LEU A 881 -32.68 13.31 -6.88
C LEU A 881 -32.77 14.82 -7.09
N VAL A 882 -32.23 15.28 -8.22
CA VAL A 882 -32.25 16.69 -8.61
C VAL A 882 -33.33 16.94 -9.65
N LEU A 883 -33.96 18.11 -9.57
CA LEU A 883 -34.89 18.56 -10.56
C LEU A 883 -34.09 19.09 -11.78
N ARG A 884 -34.40 18.62 -12.96
CA ARG A 884 -33.80 19.03 -14.22
C ARG A 884 -34.90 19.49 -15.19
N THR A 885 -34.61 20.48 -16.00
CA THR A 885 -35.48 20.92 -17.06
C THR A 885 -35.08 20.26 -18.37
N GLY A 886 -35.97 19.55 -19.02
CA GLY A 886 -35.81 18.92 -20.32
C GLY A 886 -36.74 19.48 -21.36
N PRO A 887 -36.66 19.01 -22.61
CA PRO A 887 -37.49 19.47 -23.72
C PRO A 887 -39.00 19.28 -23.48
N TYR A 888 -39.37 18.38 -22.58
CA TYR A 888 -40.75 18.03 -22.25
C TYR A 888 -41.20 18.49 -20.85
N GLY A 889 -40.46 19.41 -20.22
CA GLY A 889 -40.73 19.92 -18.90
C GLY A 889 -39.74 19.49 -17.82
N GLU A 890 -40.07 19.76 -16.58
CA GLU A 890 -39.23 19.43 -15.43
C GLU A 890 -39.35 17.92 -15.08
N PHE A 891 -38.19 17.27 -14.78
CA PHE A 891 -38.14 15.90 -14.34
C PHE A 891 -37.07 15.71 -13.26
N ARG A 892 -37.29 14.75 -12.37
CA ARG A 892 -36.26 14.37 -11.40
C ARG A 892 -35.35 13.29 -11.97
N SER A 893 -34.05 13.41 -11.76
CA SER A 893 -33.07 12.40 -12.10
C SER A 893 -31.96 12.35 -11.06
N CYS A 894 -31.19 11.28 -11.08
CA CYS A 894 -30.01 11.18 -10.23
C CYS A 894 -28.98 12.26 -10.56
N SER A 895 -28.40 12.92 -9.54
CA SER A 895 -27.30 13.87 -9.72
C SER A 895 -26.04 13.21 -10.30
N ASN A 896 -25.90 11.90 -10.14
CA ASN A 896 -24.77 11.10 -10.62
C ASN A 896 -24.91 10.68 -12.09
N PHE A 897 -25.81 11.30 -12.85
CA PHE A 897 -25.91 11.07 -14.29
C PHE A 897 -24.61 11.54 -15.00
N PRO A 898 -24.04 10.83 -15.97
CA PRO A 898 -24.58 9.64 -16.65
C PRO A 898 -24.29 8.29 -15.98
N VAL A 899 -23.51 8.21 -14.90
CA VAL A 899 -23.17 6.97 -14.21
C VAL A 899 -24.42 6.28 -13.64
N CYS A 900 -25.41 7.06 -13.19
CA CYS A 900 -26.70 6.55 -12.76
C CYS A 900 -27.84 7.19 -13.56
N ASN A 901 -28.53 6.39 -14.34
CA ASN A 901 -29.64 6.83 -15.20
C ASN A 901 -31.00 6.84 -14.48
N TYR A 902 -31.03 6.70 -13.17
CA TYR A 902 -32.28 6.61 -12.43
C TYR A 902 -33.14 7.90 -12.61
N LYS A 903 -34.38 7.67 -13.08
CA LYS A 903 -35.43 8.66 -13.18
C LYS A 903 -36.66 8.07 -12.47
N PRO A 904 -37.13 8.64 -11.36
CA PRO A 904 -38.35 8.17 -10.76
C PRO A 904 -39.51 8.28 -11.75
N LYS A 905 -40.30 7.22 -11.94
CA LYS A 905 -41.54 7.29 -12.71
C LYS A 905 -42.48 8.25 -11.98
N TRP A 906 -42.88 9.33 -12.67
CA TRP A 906 -43.83 10.27 -12.13
C TRP A 906 -45.13 9.54 -11.88
N ARG A 907 -45.45 9.20 -10.64
CA ARG A 907 -46.80 9.00 -10.15
C ARG A 907 -47.11 10.26 -9.34
N GLY A 908 -48.14 11.00 -9.79
CA GLY A 908 -48.56 12.27 -9.17
C GLY A 908 -49.02 12.11 -7.72
N GLU A 909 -48.08 11.91 -6.81
CA GLU A 909 -48.26 12.06 -5.37
C GLU A 909 -47.38 13.22 -4.91
N GLU A 910 -48.04 14.27 -4.40
CA GLU A 910 -47.43 15.43 -3.82
C GLU A 910 -46.46 15.07 -2.70
N VAL A 911 -45.21 15.42 -2.89
CA VAL A 911 -44.28 15.58 -1.75
C VAL A 911 -44.54 16.98 -1.18
N PRO A 912 -44.76 17.15 0.14
CA PRO A 912 -45.10 18.45 0.70
C PRO A 912 -44.06 19.49 0.33
N SER A 913 -44.41 20.46 -0.46
CA SER A 913 -43.60 21.68 -0.60
C SER A 913 -43.60 22.36 0.76
N VAL A 914 -42.45 22.72 1.26
CA VAL A 914 -42.34 23.65 2.39
C VAL A 914 -42.98 24.96 1.93
N ALA A 915 -44.18 25.19 2.38
CA ALA A 915 -44.93 26.39 2.12
C ALA A 915 -44.17 27.58 2.70
N LYS A 916 -43.80 28.49 1.83
CA LYS A 916 -43.50 29.87 2.23
C LYS A 916 -44.78 30.46 2.81
N GLN A 917 -44.85 30.62 4.11
CA GLN A 917 -45.86 31.44 4.73
C GLN A 917 -45.57 32.91 4.37
N HIS A 918 -46.21 33.40 3.32
CA HIS A 918 -46.38 34.82 3.13
C HIS A 918 -47.54 35.28 3.99
N THR A 919 -47.29 36.02 5.02
CA THR A 919 -48.26 36.83 5.76
C THR A 919 -48.77 37.89 4.81
N THR A 920 -49.97 37.69 4.32
CA THR A 920 -50.77 38.73 3.63
C THR A 920 -51.43 39.60 4.65
N THR A 921 -50.96 40.84 4.76
CA THR A 921 -51.75 41.95 5.30
C THR A 921 -52.54 42.58 4.14
N SER A 922 -53.84 42.40 4.22
CA SER A 922 -54.81 43.03 3.29
C SER A 922 -54.97 44.52 3.56
N MET A 923 -54.96 45.34 2.49
CA MET A 923 -55.80 46.52 2.43
C MET A 923 -56.14 46.89 0.95
N PRO A 924 -57.22 47.63 0.67
CA PRO A 924 -58.21 47.27 -0.37
C PRO A 924 -58.06 48.02 -1.69
N ALA A 925 -58.81 47.52 -2.65
CA ALA A 925 -58.97 47.95 -4.04
C ALA A 925 -59.36 49.42 -4.25
N GLN A 926 -58.78 50.06 -5.29
CA GLN A 926 -59.48 51.11 -6.06
C GLN A 926 -59.25 50.86 -7.57
N THR A 927 -60.38 50.79 -8.23
CA THR A 927 -60.60 50.72 -9.66
C THR A 927 -60.14 51.96 -10.39
N ARG A 928 -59.57 51.79 -11.59
CA ARG A 928 -60.01 52.53 -12.83
C ARG A 928 -59.19 52.14 -14.07
N ASN A 929 -59.95 51.64 -14.98
CA ASN A 929 -60.04 51.81 -16.42
C ASN A 929 -58.88 52.52 -17.19
N GLY A 930 -58.51 51.92 -18.30
CA GLY A 930 -58.52 52.65 -19.58
C GLY A 930 -57.36 52.47 -20.50
N SER A 931 -57.64 51.74 -21.59
CA SER A 931 -57.30 51.98 -23.01
C SER A 931 -55.92 51.73 -23.56
N ARG A 932 -55.90 50.71 -24.43
CA ARG A 932 -55.31 50.59 -25.79
C ARG A 932 -54.36 51.68 -26.30
N SER A 933 -53.17 51.29 -26.86
CA SER A 933 -52.86 51.36 -28.31
C SER A 933 -51.40 50.99 -28.55
N THR A 934 -51.20 49.95 -29.36
CA THR A 934 -50.58 49.94 -30.70
C THR A 934 -49.14 50.43 -30.86
N ALA A 935 -48.30 49.39 -31.25
CA ALA A 935 -47.42 49.36 -32.38
C ALA A 935 -46.14 50.24 -32.43
N SER A 936 -45.04 49.63 -32.68
CA SER A 936 -44.17 49.81 -33.86
C SER A 936 -42.67 49.84 -33.57
N ALA A 937 -42.02 48.91 -34.24
CA ALA A 937 -40.74 49.01 -34.98
C ALA A 937 -39.42 49.37 -34.27
N ALA A 938 -38.51 48.49 -34.51
CA ALA A 938 -37.04 48.66 -34.47
C ALA A 938 -36.55 49.80 -35.38
N PRO A 939 -35.35 50.34 -35.27
CA PRO A 939 -34.21 49.64 -35.92
C PRO A 939 -32.81 49.75 -35.24
N ASN A 940 -31.96 48.84 -35.73
CA ASN A 940 -30.53 48.84 -35.82
C ASN A 940 -29.73 50.14 -35.75
N LEU A 941 -28.49 50.06 -35.25
CA LEU A 941 -27.20 50.51 -35.83
C LEU A 941 -26.17 50.65 -34.69
N ALA A 942 -25.03 50.13 -34.70
CA ALA A 942 -23.82 50.11 -35.45
C ALA A 942 -22.62 50.10 -34.50
N ASN A 943 -21.68 49.21 -34.67
CA ASN A 943 -20.26 49.34 -34.31
C ASN A 943 -19.63 50.46 -35.19
N PRO A 944 -18.51 51.06 -34.94
CA PRO A 944 -17.19 50.67 -34.49
C PRO A 944 -16.39 51.81 -33.77
N PRO A 945 -15.07 51.98 -33.77
CA PRO A 945 -13.94 51.14 -34.27
C PRO A 945 -12.74 50.95 -33.30
N ARG A 946 -11.81 50.14 -33.76
CA ARG A 946 -10.43 50.02 -33.31
C ARG A 946 -9.61 51.30 -33.45
N LEU A 947 -8.68 51.52 -32.52
CA LEU A 947 -7.46 52.26 -32.79
C LEU A 947 -6.26 51.61 -32.10
N SER A 948 -5.25 51.34 -32.90
CA SER A 948 -3.90 50.93 -32.64
C SER A 948 -3.01 52.10 -32.22
N SER A 949 -1.98 51.87 -31.36
CA SER A 949 -0.62 52.39 -31.53
C SER A 949 0.22 52.04 -30.25
N THR A 950 1.20 51.18 -30.38
CA THR A 950 2.66 51.44 -30.49
C THR A 950 3.36 52.05 -29.29
N ARG A 951 4.31 51.20 -28.77
CA ARG A 951 5.68 51.48 -28.25
C ARG A 951 5.87 52.34 -27.02
N GLN A 952 6.54 51.86 -26.03
CA GLN A 952 7.98 51.90 -25.82
C GLN A 952 8.38 51.40 -24.44
N ASN A 953 9.43 50.53 -24.39
CA ASN A 953 10.22 50.26 -23.22
C ASN A 953 11.06 51.48 -22.77
N PRO A 954 11.43 51.65 -21.53
CA PRO A 954 12.84 51.52 -21.25
C PRO A 954 13.27 50.83 -19.95
N LYS A 955 14.32 50.01 -20.11
CA LYS A 955 15.56 49.80 -19.31
C LYS A 955 15.54 49.89 -17.78
N SER A 956 16.01 48.78 -17.24
CA SER A 956 16.62 48.63 -15.90
C SER A 956 17.75 49.65 -15.56
N PRO A 957 18.11 49.78 -14.28
CA PRO A 957 19.52 49.41 -13.96
C PRO A 957 19.68 48.50 -12.74
N GLN A 958 20.81 47.82 -12.80
CA GLN A 958 21.51 46.93 -11.87
C GLN A 958 21.83 47.56 -10.52
N GLY A 959 22.08 46.69 -9.54
CA GLY A 959 22.81 47.01 -8.31
C GLY A 959 22.83 45.83 -7.34
N HIS A 960 23.95 45.14 -7.34
CA HIS A 960 24.43 44.21 -6.31
C HIS A 960 24.84 44.97 -5.04
N PRO A 961 25.12 44.32 -3.91
CA PRO A 961 25.62 42.95 -3.73
C PRO A 961 24.61 41.95 -3.12
#